data_86f74c452cda9e3e8f7053e51d6c24d0
#
_entry.id   86f74c452cda9e3e8f7053e51d6c24d0
#
_cell.length_a   1.000
_cell.length_b   1.000
_cell.length_c   1.000
_cell.angle_alpha   90.00
_cell.angle_beta   90.00
_cell.angle_gamma   90.00
#
_symmetry.space_group_name_H-M   'P 1'
#
loop_
_entity.id
_entity.type
_entity.pdbx_description
1 polymer ?
#
loop_
_entity_poly.entity_id
_entity_poly.type
_entity_poly.pdbx_seq_one_letter_code
_entity_poly.pdbx_strand_id
1 'polypeptide(L)'
;MTTEDACRSLVEALEARRTDIVKSILDHLAKTDPSGSSLKTVLGSDCTKHGTLLHYAVQANLRDAIRAIMLAGADPGLRNQSNQTVIEMVESPEVLQLFSDELFRAVAASQLDRVAMLLSSGVRQDAVDSALTQNTGLHWAASFGSVEMIELLIEKQFDVNARNSDGCSPLHDAIQRKDTDIVKLLIAAGADTSVSPSKGKLRGKTPRELASTSDALCALFPMENGVSGEETERVEVEVEAAEQEKDTTRSSSPQPRQLKCEELRLLWPPPRYLQEVEGEKVELPPHLQLVVRPGPGQTLHQLVDVLEVYRPDINSAGHSLAIRAVEAGCEVSSSPGDLEISLSSSLAAEEYSLTVSPARLRLRAGAAAGLHYGCQTLLQLLQLFRGAAWPQLVIRDRPSMSVRGILLDLALYGRLPTLETLSCSLRSLARLKMSEVHLFTRLTSQTEWQLPYLPQDLISLDRECHDRMIKVYPVLDIHQPCPLSELSQYTAAFSRLQSCLSSRDKLHLGPCLSSVIISAAAQAGSQLVFPSLPAILAVSPATNIVLCSNSLASQQASLLANLPANLGLMEFGFQADYPALQRLERLAVSGCEQLLCAGTSAWNCLVGRPDNMMENIRSAVRAVSHTASSGLVVASWAGSPALAPLSSSLPGWALGLGLAWNSETAQTSVQQQLGPVVSRHLLSDELGSSGQVVIDLGRLEDSVQLPGLQQGNSLQSSLLLTAIMRPNSLDLERTSAAGLGQVIQEVRKCLARLQQSREGGGGAGEGLLQEITLSGELLLLAARLTRALILTEERTVASLQPTFKTDLANKLLSLTEQYRAVWLSRYQPGGMQNSLLHLTSLLNTLLPPHQHSH
;
A
#
# COMPACT_ATOMS: atom_id res chain seq x y z
N MET A 1 -25.43 33.03 -15.87
CA MET A 1 -24.82 34.29 -15.44
C MET A 1 -24.11 34.85 -16.66
N THR A 2 -24.44 36.09 -17.12
CA THR A 2 -23.68 36.69 -18.24
C THR A 2 -22.25 37.02 -17.77
N THR A 3 -21.33 37.22 -18.72
CA THR A 3 -19.92 37.57 -18.38
C THR A 3 -19.87 38.93 -17.63
N GLU A 4 -20.77 39.89 -17.98
CA GLU A 4 -20.88 41.18 -17.28
C GLU A 4 -21.40 41.03 -15.84
N ASP A 5 -22.42 40.17 -15.62
CA ASP A 5 -22.91 39.89 -14.26
C ASP A 5 -21.85 39.20 -13.41
N ALA A 6 -21.06 38.29 -13.99
CA ALA A 6 -19.96 37.60 -13.31
C ALA A 6 -18.86 38.60 -12.91
N CYS A 7 -18.46 39.52 -13.81
CA CYS A 7 -17.48 40.54 -13.50
C CYS A 7 -17.96 41.43 -12.34
N ARG A 8 -19.22 41.90 -12.39
CA ARG A 8 -19.81 42.76 -11.35
C ARG A 8 -19.79 42.05 -10.00
N SER A 9 -20.28 40.79 -9.94
CA SER A 9 -20.33 40.03 -8.72
C SER A 9 -18.92 39.71 -8.15
N LEU A 10 -17.92 39.49 -9.02
CA LEU A 10 -16.54 39.29 -8.61
C LEU A 10 -15.91 40.56 -8.03
N VAL A 11 -16.19 41.72 -8.66
CA VAL A 11 -15.71 43.02 -8.14
C VAL A 11 -16.34 43.33 -6.79
N GLU A 12 -17.66 43.17 -6.65
CA GLU A 12 -18.35 43.35 -5.36
C GLU A 12 -17.81 42.40 -4.27
N ALA A 13 -17.52 41.15 -4.62
CA ALA A 13 -16.94 40.17 -3.69
C ALA A 13 -15.50 40.55 -3.29
N LEU A 14 -14.68 41.07 -4.21
CA LEU A 14 -13.34 41.57 -3.93
C LEU A 14 -13.37 42.81 -3.03
N GLU A 15 -14.26 43.78 -3.32
CA GLU A 15 -14.47 44.98 -2.49
C GLU A 15 -14.94 44.62 -1.07
N ALA A 16 -15.82 43.63 -0.95
CA ALA A 16 -16.28 43.09 0.33
C ALA A 16 -15.26 42.16 1.03
N ARG A 17 -14.10 41.92 0.40
CA ARG A 17 -13.04 40.96 0.86
C ARG A 17 -13.55 39.52 1.07
N ARG A 18 -14.58 39.14 0.33
CA ARG A 18 -15.19 37.80 0.37
C ARG A 18 -14.54 36.86 -0.64
N THR A 19 -13.33 36.39 -0.28
CA THR A 19 -12.52 35.47 -1.14
C THR A 19 -13.19 34.12 -1.38
N ASP A 20 -14.07 33.69 -0.47
CA ASP A 20 -14.91 32.50 -0.59
C ASP A 20 -15.91 32.64 -1.77
N ILE A 21 -16.54 33.83 -1.89
CA ILE A 21 -17.47 34.13 -3.00
C ILE A 21 -16.70 34.21 -4.33
N VAL A 22 -15.53 34.86 -4.32
CA VAL A 22 -14.68 34.96 -5.53
C VAL A 22 -14.36 33.54 -6.05
N LYS A 23 -13.92 32.64 -5.19
CA LYS A 23 -13.62 31.26 -5.55
C LYS A 23 -14.85 30.52 -6.06
N SER A 24 -15.98 30.64 -5.38
CA SER A 24 -17.23 29.98 -5.77
C SER A 24 -17.71 30.42 -7.15
N ILE A 25 -17.61 31.72 -7.49
CA ILE A 25 -17.99 32.23 -8.80
C ILE A 25 -17.02 31.72 -9.89
N LEU A 26 -15.72 31.75 -9.64
CA LEU A 26 -14.72 31.24 -10.59
C LEU A 26 -14.89 29.73 -10.84
N ASP A 27 -15.12 28.93 -9.78
CA ASP A 27 -15.41 27.51 -9.91
C ASP A 27 -16.72 27.23 -10.65
N HIS A 28 -17.73 28.07 -10.47
CA HIS A 28 -19.01 27.97 -11.22
C HIS A 28 -18.83 28.26 -12.70
N LEU A 29 -18.07 29.31 -13.03
CA LEU A 29 -17.78 29.67 -14.44
C LEU A 29 -16.98 28.56 -15.13
N ALA A 30 -15.99 27.97 -14.43
CA ALA A 30 -15.20 26.87 -14.96
C ALA A 30 -16.05 25.60 -15.23
N LYS A 31 -17.09 25.35 -14.40
CA LYS A 31 -17.98 24.19 -14.56
C LYS A 31 -19.06 24.40 -15.62
N THR A 32 -19.55 25.64 -15.80
CA THR A 32 -20.64 25.94 -16.74
C THR A 32 -20.18 26.11 -18.16
N ASP A 33 -18.91 26.43 -18.38
CA ASP A 33 -18.31 26.56 -19.71
C ASP A 33 -17.05 25.69 -19.84
N PRO A 34 -17.19 24.44 -20.29
CA PRO A 34 -16.05 23.54 -20.49
C PRO A 34 -15.01 24.03 -21.51
N SER A 35 -15.40 24.99 -22.40
CA SER A 35 -14.46 25.62 -23.34
C SER A 35 -13.55 26.65 -22.67
N GLY A 36 -13.89 27.10 -21.47
CA GLY A 36 -13.17 28.11 -20.71
C GLY A 36 -13.20 29.52 -21.32
N SER A 37 -13.99 29.73 -22.38
CA SER A 37 -14.06 31.01 -23.10
C SER A 37 -14.61 32.12 -22.22
N SER A 38 -15.70 31.84 -21.49
CA SER A 38 -16.32 32.81 -20.57
C SER A 38 -15.40 33.19 -19.42
N LEU A 39 -14.69 32.20 -18.85
CA LEU A 39 -13.74 32.41 -17.76
C LEU A 39 -12.55 33.26 -18.22
N LYS A 40 -11.97 32.98 -19.39
CA LYS A 40 -10.89 33.79 -19.99
C LYS A 40 -11.34 35.22 -20.24
N THR A 41 -12.54 35.42 -20.74
CA THR A 41 -13.09 36.77 -20.97
C THR A 41 -13.24 37.54 -19.67
N VAL A 42 -13.77 36.91 -18.61
CA VAL A 42 -13.92 37.52 -17.27
C VAL A 42 -12.58 37.89 -16.67
N LEU A 43 -11.61 36.96 -16.71
CA LEU A 43 -10.28 37.15 -16.12
C LEU A 43 -9.43 38.17 -16.87
N GLY A 44 -9.65 38.34 -18.20
CA GLY A 44 -8.95 39.31 -19.06
C GLY A 44 -9.60 40.67 -19.15
N SER A 45 -10.86 40.83 -18.64
CA SER A 45 -11.58 42.08 -18.74
C SER A 45 -11.09 43.15 -17.76
N ASP A 46 -11.00 44.36 -18.24
CA ASP A 46 -10.63 45.54 -17.44
C ASP A 46 -11.85 46.06 -16.67
N CYS A 47 -12.34 45.28 -15.72
CA CYS A 47 -13.60 45.47 -15.02
C CYS A 47 -13.46 46.20 -13.67
N THR A 48 -12.24 46.55 -13.25
CA THR A 48 -12.00 47.27 -12.00
C THR A 48 -11.39 48.66 -12.26
N LYS A 49 -11.42 49.57 -11.26
CA LYS A 49 -10.76 50.86 -11.34
C LYS A 49 -9.24 50.80 -11.51
N HIS A 50 -8.65 49.62 -11.28
CA HIS A 50 -7.20 49.37 -11.28
C HIS A 50 -6.75 48.48 -12.43
N GLY A 51 -7.71 48.05 -13.28
CA GLY A 51 -7.47 47.13 -14.36
C GLY A 51 -8.24 45.80 -14.17
N THR A 52 -7.62 44.66 -14.45
CA THR A 52 -8.27 43.35 -14.27
C THR A 52 -8.52 42.99 -12.81
N LEU A 53 -9.30 41.96 -12.54
CA LEU A 53 -9.56 41.43 -11.20
C LEU A 53 -8.25 41.13 -10.42
N LEU A 54 -7.22 40.67 -11.13
CA LEU A 54 -5.91 40.36 -10.53
C LEU A 54 -5.17 41.65 -10.11
N HIS A 55 -5.22 42.73 -10.91
CA HIS A 55 -4.66 44.01 -10.50
C HIS A 55 -5.32 44.55 -9.24
N TYR A 56 -6.64 44.50 -9.15
CA TYR A 56 -7.36 44.90 -7.94
C TYR A 56 -6.96 44.06 -6.71
N ALA A 57 -6.92 42.73 -6.87
CA ALA A 57 -6.59 41.83 -5.78
C ALA A 57 -5.15 42.04 -5.24
N VAL A 58 -4.20 42.37 -6.13
CA VAL A 58 -2.82 42.70 -5.73
C VAL A 58 -2.77 44.02 -5.02
N GLN A 59 -3.41 45.08 -5.55
CA GLN A 59 -3.43 46.38 -4.91
C GLN A 59 -4.10 46.38 -3.52
N ALA A 60 -5.16 45.58 -3.35
CA ALA A 60 -5.85 45.40 -2.08
C ALA A 60 -5.14 44.37 -1.15
N ASN A 61 -4.00 43.79 -1.56
CA ASN A 61 -3.21 42.76 -0.87
C ASN A 61 -4.07 41.57 -0.40
N LEU A 62 -4.98 41.09 -1.27
CA LEU A 62 -5.91 39.99 -0.99
C LEU A 62 -5.28 38.66 -1.41
N ARG A 63 -4.38 38.08 -0.59
CA ARG A 63 -3.56 36.91 -0.94
C ARG A 63 -4.37 35.71 -1.40
N ASP A 64 -5.48 35.38 -0.71
CA ASP A 64 -6.32 34.24 -1.07
C ASP A 64 -7.10 34.46 -2.37
N ALA A 65 -7.49 35.71 -2.65
CA ALA A 65 -8.12 36.09 -3.90
C ALA A 65 -7.10 36.04 -5.07
N ILE A 66 -5.87 36.54 -4.85
CA ILE A 66 -4.77 36.43 -5.84
C ILE A 66 -4.56 34.97 -6.20
N ARG A 67 -4.42 34.10 -5.20
CA ARG A 67 -4.25 32.65 -5.41
C ARG A 67 -5.41 32.03 -6.18
N ALA A 68 -6.64 32.35 -5.83
CA ALA A 68 -7.83 31.83 -6.50
C ALA A 68 -7.92 32.29 -7.97
N ILE A 69 -7.66 33.57 -8.22
CA ILE A 69 -7.69 34.17 -9.57
C ILE A 69 -6.56 33.62 -10.43
N MET A 70 -5.35 33.41 -9.85
CA MET A 70 -4.21 32.80 -10.54
C MET A 70 -4.48 31.33 -10.89
N LEU A 71 -5.06 30.56 -9.96
CA LEU A 71 -5.44 29.16 -10.19
C LEU A 71 -6.55 29.01 -11.25
N ALA A 72 -7.41 30.02 -11.38
CA ALA A 72 -8.42 30.07 -12.44
C ALA A 72 -7.83 30.40 -13.83
N GLY A 73 -6.53 30.67 -13.94
CA GLY A 73 -5.82 30.86 -15.20
C GLY A 73 -5.66 32.33 -15.62
N ALA A 74 -5.80 33.31 -14.72
CA ALA A 74 -5.59 34.72 -15.03
C ALA A 74 -4.18 34.98 -15.57
N ASP A 75 -4.07 35.87 -16.56
CA ASP A 75 -2.80 36.29 -17.14
C ASP A 75 -2.22 37.47 -16.35
N PRO A 76 -1.09 37.31 -15.65
CA PRO A 76 -0.44 38.39 -14.92
C PRO A 76 0.33 39.37 -15.81
N GLY A 77 0.51 39.05 -17.10
CA GLY A 77 1.17 39.90 -18.07
C GLY A 77 0.26 40.99 -18.68
N LEU A 78 -1.03 40.96 -18.42
CA LEU A 78 -1.95 41.99 -18.85
C LEU A 78 -1.56 43.35 -18.22
N ARG A 79 -1.68 44.42 -18.99
CA ARG A 79 -1.38 45.76 -18.54
C ARG A 79 -2.65 46.52 -18.20
N ASN A 80 -2.58 47.24 -17.07
CA ASN A 80 -3.68 48.13 -16.65
C ASN A 80 -3.68 49.45 -17.43
N GLN A 81 -4.62 50.33 -17.10
CA GLN A 81 -4.73 51.67 -17.73
C GLN A 81 -3.48 52.55 -17.52
N SER A 82 -2.66 52.27 -16.50
CA SER A 82 -1.37 52.91 -16.23
C SER A 82 -0.18 52.22 -16.95
N ASN A 83 -0.47 51.27 -17.86
CA ASN A 83 0.52 50.48 -18.59
C ASN A 83 1.44 49.62 -17.72
N GLN A 84 0.98 49.22 -16.51
CA GLN A 84 1.74 48.40 -15.55
C GLN A 84 1.18 46.98 -15.57
N THR A 85 2.07 45.96 -15.48
CA THR A 85 1.71 44.56 -15.20
C THR A 85 1.40 44.37 -13.72
N VAL A 86 0.74 43.27 -13.41
CA VAL A 86 0.41 42.94 -12.01
C VAL A 86 1.68 42.82 -11.15
N ILE A 87 2.77 42.25 -11.72
CA ILE A 87 4.04 42.06 -11.00
C ILE A 87 4.76 43.37 -10.74
N GLU A 88 4.68 44.32 -11.67
CA GLU A 88 5.22 45.68 -11.49
C GLU A 88 4.52 46.45 -10.36
N MET A 89 3.29 46.04 -9.99
CA MET A 89 2.51 46.68 -8.90
C MET A 89 2.74 45.98 -7.53
N VAL A 90 3.44 44.88 -7.47
CA VAL A 90 3.62 44.15 -6.23
C VAL A 90 4.68 44.82 -5.34
N GLU A 91 4.31 45.27 -4.17
CA GLU A 91 5.21 45.85 -3.16
C GLU A 91 5.62 44.84 -2.08
N SER A 92 4.79 43.80 -1.86
CA SER A 92 4.97 42.81 -0.79
C SER A 92 5.75 41.58 -1.29
N PRO A 93 6.87 41.21 -0.61
CA PRO A 93 7.64 40.00 -0.94
C PRO A 93 6.79 38.72 -0.89
N GLU A 94 5.80 38.67 0.05
CA GLU A 94 4.95 37.49 0.20
C GLU A 94 3.95 37.36 -0.95
N VAL A 95 3.55 38.47 -1.58
CA VAL A 95 2.71 38.44 -2.80
C VAL A 95 3.56 38.03 -4.01
N LEU A 96 4.82 38.49 -4.12
CA LEU A 96 5.74 38.01 -5.15
C LEU A 96 5.93 36.49 -5.06
N GLN A 97 6.04 35.97 -3.85
CA GLN A 97 6.16 34.53 -3.64
C GLN A 97 4.95 33.74 -4.17
N LEU A 98 3.73 34.29 -4.15
CA LEU A 98 2.56 33.63 -4.72
C LEU A 98 2.69 33.40 -6.24
N PHE A 99 3.31 34.34 -6.96
CA PHE A 99 3.57 34.19 -8.39
C PHE A 99 4.69 33.18 -8.66
N SER A 100 5.71 33.15 -7.81
CA SER A 100 6.77 32.12 -7.86
C SER A 100 6.22 30.73 -7.54
N ASP A 101 5.34 30.60 -6.53
CA ASP A 101 4.67 29.34 -6.18
C ASP A 101 3.83 28.81 -7.37
N GLU A 102 3.15 29.73 -8.10
CA GLU A 102 2.41 29.35 -9.29
C GLU A 102 3.34 28.93 -10.42
N LEU A 103 4.50 29.58 -10.60
CA LEU A 103 5.52 29.14 -11.55
C LEU A 103 5.98 27.71 -11.24
N PHE A 104 6.35 27.41 -9.99
CA PHE A 104 6.77 26.05 -9.60
C PHE A 104 5.66 25.00 -9.81
N ARG A 105 4.41 25.38 -9.52
CA ARG A 105 3.25 24.52 -9.78
C ARG A 105 3.08 24.23 -11.27
N ALA A 106 3.17 25.27 -12.12
CA ALA A 106 3.04 25.14 -13.56
C ALA A 106 4.20 24.32 -14.16
N VAL A 107 5.42 24.50 -13.65
CA VAL A 107 6.60 23.71 -14.03
C VAL A 107 6.42 22.24 -13.67
N ALA A 108 6.01 21.95 -12.43
CA ALA A 108 5.79 20.58 -11.98
C ALA A 108 4.65 19.87 -12.74
N ALA A 109 3.66 20.63 -13.19
CA ALA A 109 2.55 20.12 -14.01
C ALA A 109 2.84 20.14 -15.52
N SER A 110 4.05 20.49 -15.94
CA SER A 110 4.49 20.60 -17.35
C SER A 110 3.56 21.46 -18.23
N GLN A 111 3.02 22.56 -17.68
CA GLN A 111 2.15 23.50 -18.37
C GLN A 111 3.00 24.56 -19.10
N LEU A 112 3.50 24.23 -20.29
CA LEU A 112 4.44 25.05 -21.07
C LEU A 112 3.93 26.48 -21.31
N ASP A 113 2.69 26.61 -21.80
CA ASP A 113 2.09 27.92 -22.08
C ASP A 113 1.96 28.78 -20.83
N ARG A 114 1.62 28.15 -19.70
CA ARG A 114 1.46 28.84 -18.41
C ARG A 114 2.81 29.33 -17.88
N VAL A 115 3.85 28.51 -17.98
CA VAL A 115 5.23 28.89 -17.60
C VAL A 115 5.73 30.03 -18.48
N ALA A 116 5.54 29.94 -19.80
CA ALA A 116 5.91 31.00 -20.73
C ALA A 116 5.22 32.33 -20.40
N MET A 117 3.91 32.28 -20.09
CA MET A 117 3.10 33.45 -19.69
C MET A 117 3.63 34.07 -18.38
N LEU A 118 3.90 33.28 -17.35
CA LEU A 118 4.42 33.76 -16.07
C LEU A 118 5.80 34.41 -16.21
N LEU A 119 6.70 33.80 -16.97
CA LEU A 119 8.02 34.35 -17.23
C LEU A 119 7.95 35.66 -18.05
N SER A 120 7.07 35.73 -19.06
CA SER A 120 6.87 36.94 -19.86
C SER A 120 6.24 38.08 -19.04
N SER A 121 5.51 37.78 -17.99
CA SER A 121 4.92 38.77 -17.07
C SER A 121 5.90 39.37 -16.07
N GLY A 122 7.13 38.83 -15.96
CA GLY A 122 8.20 39.34 -15.10
C GLY A 122 8.45 38.53 -13.83
N VAL A 123 7.90 37.30 -13.72
CA VAL A 123 8.28 36.37 -12.63
C VAL A 123 9.77 36.02 -12.78
N ARG A 124 10.51 36.10 -11.70
CA ARG A 124 11.97 35.95 -11.71
C ARG A 124 12.39 34.51 -11.96
N GLN A 125 13.40 34.32 -12.81
CA GLN A 125 13.98 33.00 -13.14
C GLN A 125 14.80 32.40 -11.99
N ASP A 126 15.39 33.26 -11.14
CA ASP A 126 16.17 32.88 -9.96
C ASP A 126 15.31 32.73 -8.69
N ALA A 127 13.97 32.76 -8.82
CA ALA A 127 13.08 32.53 -7.71
C ALA A 127 13.30 31.12 -7.12
N VAL A 128 13.19 31.03 -5.79
CA VAL A 128 13.31 29.76 -5.05
C VAL A 128 12.02 29.43 -4.32
N ASP A 129 11.74 28.14 -4.15
CA ASP A 129 10.49 27.64 -3.58
C ASP A 129 10.33 27.97 -2.09
N SER A 130 11.41 27.98 -1.33
CA SER A 130 11.41 28.38 0.08
C SER A 130 12.81 28.71 0.58
N ALA A 131 12.90 29.44 1.69
CA ALA A 131 14.20 29.69 2.36
C ALA A 131 14.85 28.40 2.91
N LEU A 132 14.08 27.33 3.10
CA LEU A 132 14.56 26.05 3.64
C LEU A 132 15.14 25.12 2.57
N THR A 133 14.51 25.04 1.42
CA THR A 133 14.86 24.11 0.33
C THR A 133 15.67 24.78 -0.78
N GLN A 134 15.37 26.03 -1.10
CA GLN A 134 16.03 26.83 -2.14
C GLN A 134 16.06 26.16 -3.52
N ASN A 135 15.05 25.34 -3.84
CA ASN A 135 14.93 24.77 -5.18
C ASN A 135 14.46 25.82 -6.18
N THR A 136 15.14 25.90 -7.32
CA THR A 136 14.75 26.75 -8.46
C THR A 136 13.72 26.04 -9.35
N GLY A 137 13.15 26.76 -10.33
CA GLY A 137 12.26 26.16 -11.33
C GLY A 137 12.91 24.96 -12.06
N LEU A 138 14.21 24.99 -12.29
CA LEU A 138 14.90 23.89 -12.96
C LEU A 138 15.06 22.64 -12.06
N HIS A 139 15.20 22.78 -10.73
CA HIS A 139 15.11 21.66 -9.79
C HIS A 139 13.72 21.02 -9.80
N TRP A 140 12.68 21.85 -9.83
CA TRP A 140 11.30 21.38 -9.94
C TRP A 140 11.03 20.65 -11.27
N ALA A 141 11.52 21.19 -12.38
CA ALA A 141 11.40 20.56 -13.68
C ALA A 141 12.19 19.23 -13.75
N ALA A 142 13.39 19.17 -13.22
CA ALA A 142 14.21 17.96 -13.15
C ALA A 142 13.54 16.87 -12.28
N SER A 143 12.86 17.27 -11.19
CA SER A 143 12.17 16.33 -10.30
C SER A 143 10.81 15.88 -10.81
N PHE A 144 10.04 16.74 -11.50
CA PHE A 144 8.61 16.51 -11.79
C PHE A 144 8.17 16.88 -13.21
N GLY A 145 8.93 17.70 -13.95
CA GLY A 145 8.58 18.21 -15.26
C GLY A 145 8.78 17.19 -16.39
N SER A 146 8.42 17.64 -17.61
CA SER A 146 8.68 16.91 -18.86
C SER A 146 9.98 17.36 -19.52
N VAL A 147 10.43 16.61 -20.53
CA VAL A 147 11.62 16.96 -21.36
C VAL A 147 11.46 18.33 -21.98
N GLU A 148 10.29 18.62 -22.56
CA GLU A 148 9.96 19.89 -23.20
C GLU A 148 9.96 21.05 -22.19
N MET A 149 9.63 20.78 -20.92
CA MET A 149 9.70 21.77 -19.86
C MET A 149 11.16 22.13 -19.53
N ILE A 150 12.05 21.13 -19.47
CA ILE A 150 13.48 21.37 -19.28
C ILE A 150 14.05 22.18 -20.44
N GLU A 151 13.70 21.83 -21.69
CA GLU A 151 14.11 22.58 -22.89
C GLU A 151 13.66 24.05 -22.82
N LEU A 152 12.39 24.29 -22.47
CA LEU A 152 11.83 25.64 -22.31
C LEU A 152 12.61 26.43 -21.24
N LEU A 153 12.89 25.84 -20.08
CA LEU A 153 13.58 26.55 -19.00
C LEU A 153 15.06 26.83 -19.34
N ILE A 154 15.72 25.91 -20.07
CA ILE A 154 17.07 26.14 -20.59
C ILE A 154 17.04 27.26 -21.64
N GLU A 155 16.07 27.26 -22.57
CA GLU A 155 15.88 28.36 -23.54
C GLU A 155 15.67 29.71 -22.85
N LYS A 156 14.95 29.72 -21.75
CA LYS A 156 14.71 30.91 -20.91
C LYS A 156 15.87 31.23 -19.97
N GLN A 157 17.05 30.61 -20.14
CA GLN A 157 18.29 30.89 -19.42
C GLN A 157 18.24 30.68 -17.90
N PHE A 158 17.50 29.69 -17.43
CA PHE A 158 17.61 29.25 -16.04
C PHE A 158 19.01 28.68 -15.77
N ASP A 159 19.55 28.94 -14.58
CA ASP A 159 20.87 28.45 -14.20
C ASP A 159 20.85 26.93 -14.02
N VAL A 160 21.50 26.21 -14.96
CA VAL A 160 21.58 24.74 -14.99
C VAL A 160 22.39 24.21 -13.80
N ASN A 161 23.29 25.04 -13.23
CA ASN A 161 24.17 24.72 -12.11
C ASN A 161 23.71 25.32 -10.78
N ALA A 162 22.49 25.85 -10.70
CA ALA A 162 21.91 26.35 -9.46
C ALA A 162 21.99 25.27 -8.37
N ARG A 163 22.28 25.68 -7.12
CA ARG A 163 22.40 24.79 -5.99
C ARG A 163 21.32 25.08 -4.95
N ASN A 164 20.58 24.05 -4.54
CA ASN A 164 19.63 24.16 -3.46
C ASN A 164 20.30 24.18 -2.07
N SER A 165 19.55 24.23 -0.99
CA SER A 165 20.07 24.31 0.39
C SER A 165 20.94 23.11 0.81
N ASP A 166 20.80 21.95 0.16
CA ASP A 166 21.63 20.77 0.38
C ASP A 166 22.91 20.79 -0.48
N GLY A 167 22.99 21.71 -1.45
CA GLY A 167 24.05 21.80 -2.44
C GLY A 167 23.84 20.92 -3.67
N CYS A 168 22.64 20.34 -3.85
CA CYS A 168 22.25 19.59 -5.03
C CYS A 168 22.02 20.53 -6.22
N SER A 169 22.41 20.11 -7.43
CA SER A 169 22.03 20.76 -8.69
C SER A 169 20.83 20.04 -9.31
N PRO A 170 20.12 20.64 -10.32
CA PRO A 170 19.06 19.98 -11.05
C PRO A 170 19.46 18.62 -11.65
N LEU A 171 20.73 18.45 -12.00
CA LEU A 171 21.26 17.19 -12.51
C LEU A 171 21.20 16.07 -11.45
N HIS A 172 21.39 16.37 -10.15
CA HIS A 172 21.20 15.39 -9.07
C HIS A 172 19.76 14.92 -9.01
N ASP A 173 18.79 15.83 -9.15
CA ASP A 173 17.36 15.51 -9.10
C ASP A 173 16.95 14.66 -10.32
N ALA A 174 17.44 14.99 -11.52
CA ALA A 174 17.19 14.21 -12.73
C ALA A 174 17.76 12.78 -12.62
N ILE A 175 18.96 12.61 -12.06
CA ILE A 175 19.57 11.29 -11.84
C ILE A 175 18.79 10.50 -10.79
N GLN A 176 18.32 11.12 -9.72
CA GLN A 176 17.46 10.45 -8.72
C GLN A 176 16.15 9.98 -9.33
N ARG A 177 15.57 10.76 -10.23
CA ARG A 177 14.37 10.38 -10.99
C ARG A 177 14.64 9.27 -11.99
N LYS A 178 15.91 9.04 -12.35
CA LYS A 178 16.35 8.08 -13.39
C LYS A 178 15.84 8.42 -14.79
N ASP A 179 15.63 9.67 -15.08
CA ASP A 179 15.17 10.14 -16.38
C ASP A 179 16.37 10.42 -17.30
N THR A 180 16.64 9.46 -18.19
CA THR A 180 17.81 9.49 -19.09
C THR A 180 17.77 10.66 -20.06
N ASP A 181 16.60 11.10 -20.50
CA ASP A 181 16.48 12.14 -21.51
C ASP A 181 16.67 13.53 -20.87
N ILE A 182 16.13 13.75 -19.69
CA ILE A 182 16.40 14.95 -18.89
C ILE A 182 17.86 15.04 -18.51
N VAL A 183 18.49 13.93 -18.09
CA VAL A 183 19.95 13.89 -17.77
C VAL A 183 20.77 14.26 -18.98
N LYS A 184 20.48 13.71 -20.17
CA LYS A 184 21.15 14.07 -21.43
C LYS A 184 21.05 15.57 -21.74
N LEU A 185 19.85 16.12 -21.63
CA LEU A 185 19.62 17.56 -21.89
C LEU A 185 20.38 18.45 -20.93
N LEU A 186 20.37 18.14 -19.62
CA LEU A 186 21.10 18.93 -18.63
C LEU A 186 22.61 18.85 -18.86
N ILE A 187 23.16 17.68 -19.18
CA ILE A 187 24.58 17.51 -19.53
C ILE A 187 24.92 18.30 -20.80
N ALA A 188 24.07 18.21 -21.84
CA ALA A 188 24.24 18.97 -23.07
C ALA A 188 24.18 20.49 -22.87
N ALA A 189 23.38 20.94 -21.89
CA ALA A 189 23.28 22.33 -21.47
C ALA A 189 24.42 22.82 -20.56
N GLY A 190 25.39 21.95 -20.26
CA GLY A 190 26.60 22.32 -19.47
C GLY A 190 26.42 22.11 -17.95
N ALA A 191 25.60 21.16 -17.53
CA ALA A 191 25.48 20.79 -16.11
C ALA A 191 26.83 20.21 -15.60
N ASP A 192 27.29 20.70 -14.45
CA ASP A 192 28.51 20.25 -13.81
C ASP A 192 28.34 18.88 -13.17
N THR A 193 29.07 17.90 -13.68
CA THR A 193 29.02 16.50 -13.24
C THR A 193 29.94 16.20 -12.04
N SER A 194 30.71 17.18 -11.56
CA SER A 194 31.68 17.04 -10.47
C SER A 194 31.16 17.59 -9.12
N VAL A 195 30.02 18.26 -9.12
CA VAL A 195 29.43 18.87 -7.92
C VAL A 195 29.05 17.80 -6.90
N SER A 196 29.48 17.96 -5.65
CA SER A 196 29.03 17.11 -4.55
C SER A 196 28.25 17.93 -3.50
N PRO A 197 27.04 17.50 -3.11
CA PRO A 197 26.25 18.14 -2.07
C PRO A 197 26.95 18.11 -0.72
N SER A 198 26.83 19.20 0.03
CA SER A 198 27.43 19.32 1.37
C SER A 198 26.56 18.79 2.49
N LYS A 199 25.27 18.67 2.24
CA LYS A 199 24.23 18.24 3.22
C LYS A 199 23.26 17.24 2.57
N GLY A 200 22.30 16.73 3.36
CA GLY A 200 21.22 15.87 2.90
C GLY A 200 21.64 14.44 2.58
N LYS A 201 20.72 13.70 1.95
CA LYS A 201 20.90 12.25 1.62
C LYS A 201 22.01 11.99 0.58
N LEU A 202 22.34 12.97 -0.23
CA LEU A 202 23.31 12.86 -1.31
C LEU A 202 24.69 13.43 -0.94
N ARG A 203 24.90 13.77 0.33
CA ARG A 203 26.14 14.34 0.81
C ARG A 203 27.37 13.59 0.30
N GLY A 204 28.26 14.31 -0.35
CA GLY A 204 29.55 13.80 -0.87
C GLY A 204 29.44 12.95 -2.14
N LYS A 205 28.25 12.81 -2.75
CA LYS A 205 28.08 12.04 -3.97
C LYS A 205 27.93 12.95 -5.18
N THR A 206 28.83 12.80 -6.15
CA THR A 206 28.73 13.51 -7.42
C THR A 206 27.64 12.95 -8.33
N PRO A 207 27.10 13.71 -9.31
CA PRO A 207 26.19 13.20 -10.32
C PRO A 207 26.71 11.94 -11.02
N ARG A 208 28.00 11.88 -11.32
CA ARG A 208 28.66 10.73 -11.94
C ARG A 208 28.60 9.48 -11.04
N GLU A 209 28.89 9.63 -9.74
CA GLU A 209 28.78 8.52 -8.77
C GLU A 209 27.34 8.07 -8.55
N LEU A 210 26.39 8.99 -8.60
CA LEU A 210 24.97 8.65 -8.54
C LEU A 210 24.51 7.93 -9.80
N ALA A 211 24.97 8.34 -10.97
CA ALA A 211 24.66 7.71 -12.24
C ALA A 211 25.23 6.29 -12.34
N SER A 212 26.32 5.95 -11.63
CA SER A 212 26.89 4.60 -11.59
C SER A 212 25.94 3.53 -11.03
N THR A 213 24.82 3.94 -10.42
CA THR A 213 23.78 3.03 -9.93
C THR A 213 22.84 2.53 -11.02
N SER A 214 22.98 3.01 -12.27
CA SER A 214 22.14 2.63 -13.42
C SER A 214 22.99 2.63 -14.69
N ASP A 215 23.04 1.49 -15.39
CA ASP A 215 23.83 1.33 -16.62
C ASP A 215 23.41 2.34 -17.71
N ALA A 216 22.13 2.61 -17.85
CA ALA A 216 21.57 3.57 -18.79
C ALA A 216 22.04 5.00 -18.50
N LEU A 217 22.16 5.39 -17.23
CA LEU A 217 22.66 6.70 -16.82
C LEU A 217 24.18 6.76 -16.86
N CYS A 218 24.86 5.66 -16.51
CA CYS A 218 26.31 5.57 -16.56
C CYS A 218 26.85 5.78 -17.99
N ALA A 219 26.14 5.28 -18.99
CA ALA A 219 26.48 5.45 -20.40
C ALA A 219 26.42 6.90 -20.89
N LEU A 220 25.77 7.81 -20.17
CA LEU A 220 25.69 9.24 -20.52
C LEU A 220 26.89 10.05 -20.05
N PHE A 221 27.74 9.47 -19.19
CA PHE A 221 28.94 10.11 -18.67
C PHE A 221 30.18 9.55 -19.40
N PRO A 222 30.97 10.35 -20.12
CA PRO A 222 32.13 9.89 -20.91
C PRO A 222 33.07 9.03 -20.07
N MET A 223 33.36 7.80 -20.54
CA MET A 223 34.34 6.92 -19.93
C MET A 223 35.74 7.21 -20.51
N GLU A 224 36.72 7.30 -19.67
CA GLU A 224 38.13 7.15 -20.09
C GLU A 224 38.44 5.65 -20.23
N ASN A 225 38.88 5.32 -21.42
CA ASN A 225 39.18 4.03 -22.05
C ASN A 225 39.63 2.84 -21.19
N GLY A 226 39.16 1.65 -21.54
CA GLY A 226 39.98 0.45 -21.49
C GLY A 226 39.29 -0.92 -21.45
N VAL A 227 39.30 -1.58 -22.61
CA VAL A 227 39.50 -3.02 -22.87
C VAL A 227 38.27 -3.95 -22.89
N SER A 228 38.18 -4.54 -24.08
CA SER A 228 37.30 -5.57 -24.62
C SER A 228 37.71 -7.01 -24.28
N GLY A 229 36.80 -7.96 -24.41
CA GLY A 229 37.07 -9.25 -24.99
C GLY A 229 36.45 -10.51 -24.38
N GLU A 230 35.62 -11.13 -25.18
CA GLU A 230 35.39 -12.58 -25.31
C GLU A 230 35.05 -13.45 -24.12
N GLU A 231 33.84 -14.06 -24.18
CA GLU A 231 33.57 -15.44 -23.75
C GLU A 231 32.12 -15.86 -24.09
N THR A 232 31.94 -16.69 -25.09
CA THR A 232 30.63 -17.22 -25.53
C THR A 232 30.48 -18.76 -25.49
N GLU A 233 31.41 -19.52 -24.96
CA GLU A 233 31.36 -21.00 -25.07
C GLU A 233 31.22 -21.81 -23.75
N ARG A 234 30.99 -21.16 -22.59
CA ARG A 234 30.93 -21.87 -21.29
C ARG A 234 29.54 -22.11 -20.69
N VAL A 235 28.48 -21.62 -21.33
CA VAL A 235 27.15 -21.51 -20.70
C VAL A 235 26.38 -22.82 -20.58
N GLU A 236 26.51 -23.75 -21.52
CA GLU A 236 25.75 -25.01 -21.48
C GLU A 236 26.22 -25.99 -20.38
N VAL A 237 27.50 -25.95 -20.04
CA VAL A 237 28.08 -26.88 -19.03
C VAL A 237 27.77 -26.40 -17.60
N GLU A 238 27.59 -25.09 -17.34
CA GLU A 238 27.32 -24.59 -15.99
C GLU A 238 25.86 -24.78 -15.56
N VAL A 239 24.91 -24.83 -16.48
CA VAL A 239 23.49 -25.08 -16.16
C VAL A 239 23.27 -26.56 -15.80
N GLU A 240 23.91 -27.50 -16.46
CA GLU A 240 23.86 -28.91 -16.10
C GLU A 240 24.69 -29.23 -14.85
N ALA A 241 25.81 -28.54 -14.63
CA ALA A 241 26.60 -28.66 -13.42
C ALA A 241 25.87 -28.13 -12.18
N ALA A 242 25.06 -27.06 -12.32
CA ALA A 242 24.23 -26.53 -11.22
C ALA A 242 23.08 -27.51 -10.85
N GLU A 243 22.64 -28.38 -11.76
CA GLU A 243 21.66 -29.42 -11.47
C GLU A 243 22.30 -30.66 -10.79
N GLN A 244 23.59 -30.95 -11.04
CA GLN A 244 24.29 -32.13 -10.50
C GLN A 244 25.09 -31.86 -9.21
N GLU A 245 25.42 -30.60 -8.91
CA GLU A 245 26.08 -30.27 -7.67
C GLU A 245 25.09 -30.17 -6.51
N LYS A 246 24.84 -31.30 -5.86
CA LYS A 246 24.74 -31.47 -4.43
C LYS A 246 23.51 -31.99 -3.77
N ASP A 247 23.78 -33.19 -3.45
CA ASP A 247 23.21 -33.86 -2.26
C ASP A 247 24.20 -33.94 -1.06
N THR A 248 25.32 -33.20 -1.14
CA THR A 248 26.35 -33.34 -0.06
C THR A 248 26.97 -32.00 0.35
N THR A 249 26.22 -31.14 1.05
CA THR A 249 26.80 -30.28 2.10
C THR A 249 25.69 -29.55 2.87
N ARG A 250 25.34 -30.11 4.02
CA ARG A 250 24.79 -29.35 5.14
C ARG A 250 25.93 -28.51 5.71
N SER A 251 25.64 -27.20 5.86
CA SER A 251 26.42 -26.16 6.57
C SER A 251 27.27 -25.25 5.66
N SER A 252 26.65 -24.17 5.32
CA SER A 252 27.11 -22.75 5.27
C SER A 252 26.12 -21.96 4.45
N SER A 253 25.52 -20.94 5.03
CA SER A 253 24.64 -20.02 4.31
C SER A 253 25.41 -19.38 3.14
N PRO A 254 24.93 -19.52 1.89
CA PRO A 254 25.56 -18.83 0.75
C PRO A 254 25.39 -17.32 0.93
N GLN A 255 26.47 -16.58 0.82
CA GLN A 255 26.41 -15.11 0.76
C GLN A 255 25.49 -14.70 -0.41
N PRO A 256 24.64 -13.69 -0.25
CA PRO A 256 23.75 -13.21 -1.31
C PRO A 256 24.60 -12.74 -2.49
N ARG A 257 24.58 -13.47 -3.60
CA ARG A 257 25.13 -13.02 -4.88
C ARG A 257 24.32 -11.81 -5.32
N GLN A 258 24.96 -10.72 -5.73
CA GLN A 258 24.29 -9.53 -6.24
C GLN A 258 23.53 -9.90 -7.51
N LEU A 259 22.19 -9.75 -7.49
CA LEU A 259 21.36 -9.85 -8.69
C LEU A 259 21.65 -8.66 -9.60
N LYS A 260 21.92 -8.92 -10.89
CA LYS A 260 22.13 -7.88 -11.89
C LYS A 260 20.81 -7.23 -12.30
N CYS A 261 19.73 -8.02 -12.37
CA CYS A 261 18.39 -7.56 -12.72
C CYS A 261 17.62 -7.13 -11.46
N GLU A 262 17.31 -5.82 -11.34
CA GLU A 262 16.62 -5.27 -10.18
C GLU A 262 15.16 -5.77 -10.07
N GLU A 263 14.50 -6.07 -11.18
CA GLU A 263 13.13 -6.60 -11.24
C GLU A 263 13.00 -7.92 -10.48
N LEU A 264 14.04 -8.77 -10.50
CA LEU A 264 14.04 -10.05 -9.76
C LEU A 264 13.96 -9.87 -8.24
N ARG A 265 14.36 -8.70 -7.73
CA ARG A 265 14.20 -8.36 -6.30
C ARG A 265 12.75 -8.15 -5.90
N LEU A 266 11.86 -7.96 -6.88
CA LEU A 266 10.42 -7.80 -6.66
C LEU A 266 9.67 -9.13 -6.62
N LEU A 267 10.35 -10.28 -6.82
CA LEU A 267 9.75 -11.58 -6.56
C LEU A 267 9.41 -11.70 -5.07
N TRP A 268 8.13 -11.96 -4.78
CA TRP A 268 7.66 -11.99 -3.40
C TRP A 268 6.62 -13.10 -3.19
N PRO A 269 6.79 -13.98 -2.21
CA PRO A 269 7.92 -14.08 -1.25
C PRO A 269 9.27 -14.24 -1.95
N PRO A 270 10.37 -13.72 -1.36
CA PRO A 270 11.70 -13.92 -1.92
C PRO A 270 12.03 -15.40 -1.95
N PRO A 271 12.41 -15.96 -3.12
CA PRO A 271 12.77 -17.38 -3.21
C PRO A 271 13.98 -17.70 -2.30
N ARG A 272 14.01 -18.91 -1.74
CA ARG A 272 15.15 -19.35 -0.93
C ARG A 272 16.45 -19.42 -1.71
N TYR A 273 16.36 -19.82 -2.95
CA TYR A 273 17.47 -19.81 -3.89
C TYR A 273 17.03 -19.18 -5.20
N LEU A 274 17.74 -18.14 -5.58
CA LEU A 274 17.60 -17.46 -6.87
C LEU A 274 18.99 -17.16 -7.40
N GLN A 275 19.30 -17.70 -8.55
CA GLN A 275 20.54 -17.43 -9.27
C GLN A 275 20.21 -16.92 -10.66
N GLU A 276 20.74 -15.77 -11.01
CA GLU A 276 20.78 -15.25 -12.36
C GLU A 276 21.99 -15.86 -13.06
N VAL A 277 21.76 -16.45 -14.23
CA VAL A 277 22.80 -17.09 -15.04
C VAL A 277 23.18 -16.12 -16.15
N GLU A 278 24.46 -15.94 -16.40
CA GLU A 278 24.95 -15.11 -17.50
C GLU A 278 24.69 -15.77 -18.85
N GLY A 279 24.11 -15.01 -19.77
CA GLY A 279 23.82 -15.52 -21.12
C GLY A 279 22.81 -14.65 -21.85
N GLU A 280 22.39 -15.09 -23.03
CA GLU A 280 21.36 -14.41 -23.81
C GLU A 280 20.03 -14.37 -23.07
N LYS A 281 19.33 -13.24 -23.17
CA LYS A 281 17.98 -13.10 -22.62
C LYS A 281 16.98 -13.97 -23.41
N VAL A 282 16.00 -14.49 -22.70
CA VAL A 282 14.99 -15.40 -23.25
C VAL A 282 13.74 -14.60 -23.63
N GLU A 283 13.37 -14.61 -24.92
CA GLU A 283 12.12 -14.04 -25.38
C GLU A 283 11.01 -15.10 -25.29
N LEU A 284 9.92 -14.75 -24.60
CA LEU A 284 8.77 -15.65 -24.52
C LEU A 284 7.88 -15.49 -25.75
N PRO A 285 7.43 -16.60 -26.34
CA PRO A 285 6.47 -16.52 -27.44
C PRO A 285 5.10 -16.02 -26.94
N PRO A 286 4.30 -15.34 -27.78
CA PRO A 286 2.94 -14.91 -27.42
C PRO A 286 2.00 -16.10 -27.14
N HIS A 287 2.33 -17.30 -27.66
CA HIS A 287 1.62 -18.54 -27.43
C HIS A 287 2.51 -19.48 -26.62
N LEU A 288 2.27 -19.56 -25.31
CA LEU A 288 2.98 -20.47 -24.41
C LEU A 288 2.42 -21.87 -24.54
N GLN A 289 3.25 -22.81 -24.95
CA GLN A 289 2.93 -24.24 -24.97
C GLN A 289 3.43 -24.89 -23.67
N LEU A 290 2.49 -25.38 -22.86
CA LEU A 290 2.81 -26.13 -21.64
C LEU A 290 2.88 -27.61 -21.99
N VAL A 291 4.04 -28.21 -21.84
CA VAL A 291 4.27 -29.64 -22.00
C VAL A 291 4.19 -30.30 -20.62
N VAL A 292 3.09 -30.99 -20.33
CA VAL A 292 2.86 -31.61 -19.02
C VAL A 292 3.28 -33.09 -19.07
N ARG A 293 4.21 -33.47 -18.19
CA ARG A 293 4.67 -34.86 -18.00
C ARG A 293 4.22 -35.39 -16.65
N PRO A 294 3.24 -36.32 -16.60
CA PRO A 294 2.85 -36.91 -15.31
C PRO A 294 3.96 -37.85 -14.83
N GLY A 295 4.20 -37.85 -13.52
CA GLY A 295 5.08 -38.80 -12.85
C GLY A 295 4.41 -40.16 -12.68
N PRO A 296 5.16 -41.23 -12.28
CA PRO A 296 4.61 -42.54 -12.00
C PRO A 296 3.48 -42.47 -10.96
N GLY A 297 2.33 -43.03 -11.30
CA GLY A 297 1.15 -43.11 -10.40
C GLY A 297 0.33 -41.82 -10.27
N GLN A 298 0.56 -40.81 -11.12
CA GLN A 298 -0.16 -39.54 -11.10
C GLN A 298 -1.11 -39.41 -12.29
N THR A 299 -2.25 -38.82 -12.08
CA THR A 299 -3.21 -38.55 -13.12
C THR A 299 -2.92 -37.21 -13.80
N LEU A 300 -2.84 -37.21 -15.13
CA LEU A 300 -2.66 -36.01 -15.93
C LEU A 300 -3.71 -34.92 -15.62
N HIS A 301 -4.95 -35.33 -15.34
CA HIS A 301 -6.04 -34.42 -15.00
C HIS A 301 -5.70 -33.49 -13.83
N GLN A 302 -5.14 -33.99 -12.74
CA GLN A 302 -4.78 -33.17 -11.58
C GLN A 302 -3.81 -32.03 -11.91
N LEU A 303 -2.85 -32.29 -12.80
CA LEU A 303 -1.88 -31.28 -13.23
C LEU A 303 -2.49 -30.25 -14.16
N VAL A 304 -3.37 -30.70 -15.05
CA VAL A 304 -4.07 -29.81 -15.98
C VAL A 304 -5.04 -28.92 -15.23
N ASP A 305 -5.78 -29.45 -14.26
CA ASP A 305 -6.70 -28.68 -13.44
C ASP A 305 -6.00 -27.52 -12.71
N VAL A 306 -4.82 -27.79 -12.13
CA VAL A 306 -3.98 -26.74 -11.50
C VAL A 306 -3.63 -25.63 -12.49
N LEU A 307 -3.25 -25.99 -13.72
CA LEU A 307 -2.81 -25.03 -14.73
C LEU A 307 -3.98 -24.20 -15.30
N GLU A 308 -5.15 -24.81 -15.44
CA GLU A 308 -6.35 -24.13 -15.93
C GLU A 308 -6.80 -23.01 -15.00
N VAL A 309 -6.58 -23.15 -13.69
CA VAL A 309 -6.82 -22.06 -12.70
C VAL A 309 -6.08 -20.78 -13.06
N TYR A 310 -4.91 -20.89 -13.63
CA TYR A 310 -4.04 -19.74 -13.96
C TYR A 310 -4.15 -19.24 -15.40
N ARG A 311 -4.91 -19.92 -16.26
CA ARG A 311 -5.13 -19.51 -17.65
C ARG A 311 -5.59 -18.05 -17.79
N PRO A 312 -6.60 -17.56 -17.02
CA PRO A 312 -7.04 -16.17 -17.11
C PRO A 312 -5.93 -15.17 -16.74
N ASP A 313 -5.12 -15.49 -15.72
CA ASP A 313 -4.02 -14.63 -15.28
C ASP A 313 -2.88 -14.59 -16.32
N ILE A 314 -2.55 -15.73 -16.95
CA ILE A 314 -1.56 -15.83 -18.03
C ILE A 314 -2.05 -15.05 -19.26
N ASN A 315 -3.32 -15.18 -19.62
CA ASN A 315 -3.90 -14.42 -20.73
C ASN A 315 -3.86 -12.91 -20.47
N SER A 316 -4.12 -12.48 -19.23
CA SER A 316 -4.03 -11.05 -18.85
C SER A 316 -2.60 -10.51 -18.89
N ALA A 317 -1.60 -11.38 -18.74
CA ALA A 317 -0.19 -11.03 -18.90
C ALA A 317 0.24 -10.91 -20.37
N GLY A 318 -0.64 -11.21 -21.32
CA GLY A 318 -0.40 -11.08 -22.76
C GLY A 318 0.01 -12.37 -23.48
N HIS A 319 -0.11 -13.52 -22.80
CA HIS A 319 0.24 -14.81 -23.38
C HIS A 319 -0.96 -15.75 -23.46
N SER A 320 -1.19 -16.39 -24.59
CA SER A 320 -2.17 -17.47 -24.68
C SER A 320 -1.56 -18.81 -24.26
N LEU A 321 -2.36 -19.65 -23.59
CA LEU A 321 -1.92 -20.92 -23.03
C LEU A 321 -2.47 -22.11 -23.83
N ALA A 322 -1.59 -22.95 -24.39
CA ALA A 322 -1.94 -24.24 -24.94
C ALA A 322 -1.32 -25.35 -24.07
N ILE A 323 -2.13 -26.30 -23.59
CA ILE A 323 -1.67 -27.42 -22.78
C ILE A 323 -1.53 -28.67 -23.65
N ARG A 324 -0.34 -29.24 -23.70
CA ARG A 324 -0.04 -30.49 -24.37
C ARG A 324 0.37 -31.54 -23.35
N ALA A 325 -0.43 -32.54 -23.24
CA ALA A 325 -0.12 -33.71 -22.43
C ALA A 325 0.80 -34.70 -23.18
N VAL A 326 1.81 -35.20 -22.48
CA VAL A 326 2.74 -36.21 -23.05
C VAL A 326 2.75 -37.42 -22.13
N GLU A 327 2.51 -38.59 -22.70
CA GLU A 327 2.58 -39.87 -21.98
C GLU A 327 4.00 -40.15 -21.46
N ALA A 328 4.08 -40.81 -20.33
CA ALA A 328 5.35 -41.16 -19.69
C ALA A 328 6.18 -42.07 -20.65
N GLY A 329 7.39 -41.63 -20.97
CA GLY A 329 8.30 -42.39 -21.85
C GLY A 329 8.37 -41.94 -23.32
N CYS A 330 7.51 -40.97 -23.74
CA CYS A 330 7.63 -40.40 -25.08
C CYS A 330 8.64 -39.25 -25.11
N GLU A 331 9.64 -39.33 -25.96
CA GLU A 331 10.52 -38.20 -26.27
C GLU A 331 9.74 -37.22 -27.17
N VAL A 332 9.44 -36.09 -26.65
CA VAL A 332 8.89 -34.98 -27.42
C VAL A 332 9.97 -33.91 -27.53
N SER A 333 10.31 -33.54 -28.79
CA SER A 333 11.13 -32.36 -29.03
C SER A 333 10.40 -31.14 -28.48
N SER A 334 10.92 -30.53 -27.42
CA SER A 334 10.47 -29.22 -26.94
C SER A 334 11.03 -28.16 -27.87
N SER A 335 10.17 -27.25 -28.31
CA SER A 335 10.59 -26.08 -29.07
C SER A 335 11.15 -25.01 -28.11
N PRO A 336 12.08 -24.15 -28.56
CA PRO A 336 12.51 -23.01 -27.76
C PRO A 336 11.29 -22.18 -27.31
N GLY A 337 11.19 -21.90 -26.00
CA GLY A 337 10.07 -21.20 -25.40
C GLY A 337 8.93 -22.07 -24.86
N ASP A 338 8.97 -23.40 -25.06
CA ASP A 338 8.02 -24.30 -24.41
C ASP A 338 8.29 -24.39 -22.91
N LEU A 339 7.22 -24.39 -22.09
CA LEU A 339 7.31 -24.61 -20.65
C LEU A 339 7.04 -26.07 -20.31
N GLU A 340 8.07 -26.80 -19.94
CA GLU A 340 7.98 -28.17 -19.47
C GLU A 340 7.59 -28.22 -17.98
N ILE A 341 6.50 -28.94 -17.66
CA ILE A 341 6.02 -29.14 -16.32
C ILE A 341 6.08 -30.62 -15.93
N SER A 342 6.70 -30.91 -14.80
CA SER A 342 6.81 -32.28 -14.29
C SER A 342 6.77 -32.30 -12.75
N LEU A 343 6.27 -33.44 -12.21
CA LEU A 343 6.39 -33.70 -10.79
C LEU A 343 7.59 -34.61 -10.54
N SER A 344 8.24 -34.39 -9.40
CA SER A 344 9.45 -35.11 -8.99
C SER A 344 9.35 -35.55 -7.54
N SER A 345 9.47 -36.85 -7.31
CA SER A 345 9.48 -37.42 -5.94
C SER A 345 10.72 -37.04 -5.12
N SER A 346 11.73 -36.43 -5.74
CA SER A 346 12.91 -35.92 -5.03
C SER A 346 12.68 -34.58 -4.33
N LEU A 347 11.57 -33.89 -4.63
CA LEU A 347 11.19 -32.62 -4.03
C LEU A 347 10.12 -32.84 -2.94
N ALA A 348 10.11 -32.00 -1.90
CA ALA A 348 9.05 -32.02 -0.90
C ALA A 348 7.70 -31.57 -1.52
N ALA A 349 6.58 -31.89 -0.89
CA ALA A 349 5.25 -31.66 -1.46
C ALA A 349 4.98 -30.19 -1.85
N GLU A 350 5.46 -29.23 -1.07
CA GLU A 350 5.33 -27.80 -1.34
C GLU A 350 6.56 -27.18 -2.04
N GLU A 351 7.55 -27.99 -2.38
CA GLU A 351 8.79 -27.53 -3.03
C GLU A 351 8.67 -27.51 -4.54
N TYR A 352 9.30 -26.51 -5.17
CA TYR A 352 9.39 -26.41 -6.63
C TYR A 352 10.76 -25.87 -7.08
N SER A 353 11.09 -26.14 -8.35
CA SER A 353 12.24 -25.58 -9.06
C SER A 353 11.77 -25.02 -10.41
N LEU A 354 12.17 -23.79 -10.71
CA LEU A 354 11.91 -23.13 -11.99
C LEU A 354 13.24 -22.75 -12.63
N THR A 355 13.46 -23.24 -13.86
CA THR A 355 14.65 -22.92 -14.67
C THR A 355 14.22 -22.21 -15.94
N VAL A 356 14.86 -21.08 -16.24
CA VAL A 356 14.68 -20.31 -17.47
C VAL A 356 15.97 -20.31 -18.25
N SER A 357 15.96 -20.90 -19.44
CA SER A 357 17.10 -20.96 -20.37
C SER A 357 16.63 -20.78 -21.80
N PRO A 358 17.51 -20.42 -22.76
CA PRO A 358 17.14 -20.27 -24.18
C PRO A 358 16.59 -21.54 -24.79
N ALA A 359 17.06 -22.71 -24.30
CA ALA A 359 16.61 -24.00 -24.80
C ALA A 359 15.19 -24.33 -24.32
N ARG A 360 14.84 -24.00 -23.07
CA ARG A 360 13.53 -24.34 -22.49
C ARG A 360 13.28 -23.66 -21.16
N LEU A 361 11.99 -23.51 -20.82
CA LEU A 361 11.55 -23.21 -19.46
C LEU A 361 11.13 -24.53 -18.81
N ARG A 362 11.53 -24.76 -17.56
CA ARG A 362 11.19 -25.99 -16.84
C ARG A 362 10.69 -25.66 -15.45
N LEU A 363 9.48 -26.13 -15.12
CA LEU A 363 8.90 -26.08 -13.77
C LEU A 363 8.76 -27.51 -13.24
N ARG A 364 9.49 -27.81 -12.17
CA ARG A 364 9.42 -29.09 -11.45
C ARG A 364 8.85 -28.85 -10.06
N ALA A 365 7.99 -29.73 -9.59
CA ALA A 365 7.37 -29.60 -8.27
C ALA A 365 7.30 -30.97 -7.58
N GLY A 366 7.23 -31.00 -6.24
CA GLY A 366 7.08 -32.22 -5.48
C GLY A 366 5.67 -32.81 -5.56
N ALA A 367 4.67 -31.93 -5.49
CA ALA A 367 3.24 -32.29 -5.61
C ALA A 367 2.44 -31.11 -6.21
N ALA A 368 1.11 -31.25 -6.30
CA ALA A 368 0.20 -30.20 -6.78
C ALA A 368 0.39 -28.87 -6.04
N ALA A 369 0.61 -28.89 -4.73
CA ALA A 369 0.87 -27.68 -3.94
C ALA A 369 2.15 -26.95 -4.40
N GLY A 370 3.26 -27.68 -4.58
CA GLY A 370 4.49 -27.11 -5.13
C GLY A 370 4.31 -26.55 -6.53
N LEU A 371 3.49 -27.22 -7.37
CA LEU A 371 3.14 -26.73 -8.70
C LEU A 371 2.37 -25.40 -8.63
N HIS A 372 1.38 -25.28 -7.75
CA HIS A 372 0.67 -24.02 -7.52
C HIS A 372 1.63 -22.88 -7.17
N TYR A 373 2.53 -23.10 -6.21
CA TYR A 373 3.49 -22.06 -5.80
C TYR A 373 4.50 -21.72 -6.91
N GLY A 374 4.90 -22.71 -7.70
CA GLY A 374 5.72 -22.49 -8.90
C GLY A 374 5.00 -21.65 -9.96
N CYS A 375 3.71 -21.91 -10.20
CA CYS A 375 2.87 -21.11 -11.09
C CYS A 375 2.70 -19.66 -10.58
N GLN A 376 2.56 -19.44 -9.26
CA GLN A 376 2.53 -18.08 -8.70
C GLN A 376 3.83 -17.33 -8.99
N THR A 377 4.98 -17.97 -8.87
CA THR A 377 6.27 -17.36 -9.22
C THR A 377 6.37 -17.07 -10.71
N LEU A 378 5.92 -18.01 -11.57
CA LEU A 378 5.86 -17.80 -13.01
C LEU A 378 4.97 -16.59 -13.37
N LEU A 379 3.81 -16.45 -12.76
CA LEU A 379 2.91 -15.29 -12.97
C LEU A 379 3.56 -13.97 -12.55
N GLN A 380 4.29 -13.96 -11.44
CA GLN A 380 5.03 -12.77 -11.03
C GLN A 380 6.10 -12.40 -12.07
N LEU A 381 6.85 -13.38 -12.59
CA LEU A 381 7.83 -13.14 -13.66
C LEU A 381 7.15 -12.62 -14.94
N LEU A 382 6.01 -13.20 -15.36
CA LEU A 382 5.24 -12.72 -16.51
C LEU A 382 4.80 -11.25 -16.36
N GLN A 383 4.48 -10.83 -15.13
CA GLN A 383 4.10 -9.45 -14.84
C GLN A 383 5.30 -8.50 -14.77
N LEU A 384 6.40 -8.95 -14.15
CA LEU A 384 7.62 -8.14 -13.98
C LEU A 384 8.33 -7.89 -15.31
N PHE A 385 8.34 -8.89 -16.20
CA PHE A 385 8.99 -8.82 -17.50
C PHE A 385 8.00 -8.69 -18.66
N ARG A 386 6.84 -8.08 -18.43
CA ARG A 386 5.82 -7.91 -19.46
C ARG A 386 6.36 -7.15 -20.66
N GLY A 387 6.38 -7.80 -21.83
CA GLY A 387 6.90 -7.22 -23.08
C GLY A 387 8.42 -7.07 -23.14
N ALA A 388 9.16 -7.65 -22.20
CA ALA A 388 10.62 -7.65 -22.14
C ALA A 388 11.18 -9.08 -22.16
N ALA A 389 12.41 -9.24 -22.64
CA ALA A 389 13.11 -10.50 -22.58
C ALA A 389 13.57 -10.84 -21.16
N TRP A 390 13.44 -12.10 -20.77
CA TRP A 390 13.75 -12.61 -19.44
C TRP A 390 15.24 -12.90 -19.25
N PRO A 391 15.82 -12.66 -18.08
CA PRO A 391 17.15 -13.18 -17.76
C PRO A 391 17.09 -14.71 -17.63
N GLN A 392 18.20 -15.36 -17.91
CA GLN A 392 18.36 -16.77 -17.55
C GLN A 392 18.44 -16.89 -16.03
N LEU A 393 17.69 -17.83 -15.44
CA LEU A 393 17.64 -17.96 -13.99
C LEU A 393 17.32 -19.37 -13.54
N VAL A 394 17.75 -19.67 -12.32
CA VAL A 394 17.37 -20.89 -11.60
C VAL A 394 16.79 -20.50 -10.24
N ILE A 395 15.56 -20.93 -9.99
CA ILE A 395 14.86 -20.77 -8.72
C ILE A 395 14.66 -22.14 -8.08
N ARG A 396 14.99 -22.28 -6.79
CA ARG A 396 14.58 -23.42 -5.94
C ARG A 396 13.94 -22.87 -4.70
N ASP A 397 12.74 -23.35 -4.39
CA ASP A 397 11.96 -22.67 -3.38
C ASP A 397 11.01 -23.60 -2.64
N ARG A 398 10.85 -23.32 -1.34
CA ARG A 398 9.93 -24.03 -0.44
C ARG A 398 9.60 -23.15 0.78
N PRO A 399 8.45 -23.35 1.42
CA PRO A 399 8.09 -22.56 2.59
C PRO A 399 8.94 -22.89 3.82
N SER A 400 9.12 -21.88 4.70
CA SER A 400 9.67 -22.07 6.06
C SER A 400 8.62 -22.58 7.04
N MET A 401 7.36 -22.15 6.87
CA MET A 401 6.25 -22.47 7.76
C MET A 401 5.14 -23.17 6.97
N SER A 402 4.53 -24.19 7.55
CA SER A 402 3.39 -24.89 6.92
C SER A 402 2.13 -24.03 6.87
N VAL A 403 1.86 -23.25 7.91
CA VAL A 403 0.74 -22.31 7.96
C VAL A 403 1.21 -20.88 7.66
N ARG A 404 0.65 -20.31 6.62
CA ARG A 404 0.89 -18.94 6.14
C ARG A 404 -0.47 -18.30 5.92
N GLY A 405 -1.05 -17.82 7.01
CA GLY A 405 -2.45 -17.42 7.07
C GLY A 405 -2.67 -15.92 7.18
N ILE A 406 -3.87 -15.51 6.83
CA ILE A 406 -4.42 -14.21 7.20
C ILE A 406 -5.71 -14.39 8.00
N LEU A 407 -6.00 -13.43 8.88
CA LEU A 407 -7.29 -13.36 9.58
C LEU A 407 -7.98 -12.05 9.19
N LEU A 408 -9.23 -12.18 8.74
CA LEU A 408 -10.10 -11.07 8.36
C LEU A 408 -11.25 -10.97 9.38
N ASP A 409 -11.36 -9.82 10.02
CA ASP A 409 -12.50 -9.50 10.88
C ASP A 409 -13.69 -9.06 10.01
N LEU A 410 -14.67 -9.91 9.87
CA LEU A 410 -15.93 -9.70 9.17
C LEU A 410 -17.07 -9.32 10.12
N ALA A 411 -16.76 -8.81 11.31
CA ALA A 411 -17.77 -8.42 12.29
C ALA A 411 -18.64 -7.26 11.78
N LEU A 412 -19.90 -7.27 12.20
CA LEU A 412 -20.99 -6.43 11.70
C LEU A 412 -20.75 -4.90 11.74
N TYR A 413 -19.88 -4.42 12.61
CA TYR A 413 -19.61 -2.98 12.77
C TYR A 413 -18.44 -2.46 11.93
N GLY A 414 -17.74 -3.38 11.27
CA GLY A 414 -16.60 -3.06 10.43
C GLY A 414 -16.95 -2.84 8.96
N ARG A 415 -15.89 -2.61 8.16
CA ARG A 415 -15.98 -2.59 6.70
C ARG A 415 -16.04 -4.02 6.18
N LEU A 416 -17.24 -4.51 5.93
CA LEU A 416 -17.41 -5.81 5.34
C LEU A 416 -17.26 -5.73 3.81
N PRO A 417 -16.26 -6.36 3.19
CA PRO A 417 -16.09 -6.33 1.75
C PRO A 417 -17.31 -6.89 1.01
N THR A 418 -17.58 -6.41 -0.20
CA THR A 418 -18.43 -7.15 -1.14
C THR A 418 -17.77 -8.48 -1.47
N LEU A 419 -18.52 -9.48 -1.91
CA LEU A 419 -17.96 -10.77 -2.30
C LEU A 419 -16.88 -10.60 -3.39
N GLU A 420 -17.13 -9.74 -4.36
CA GLU A 420 -16.17 -9.41 -5.43
C GLU A 420 -14.88 -8.81 -4.87
N THR A 421 -14.99 -7.82 -3.98
CA THR A 421 -13.81 -7.21 -3.32
C THR A 421 -13.03 -8.23 -2.51
N LEU A 422 -13.72 -9.11 -1.77
CA LEU A 422 -13.07 -10.16 -0.98
C LEU A 422 -12.38 -11.18 -1.88
N SER A 423 -13.04 -11.68 -2.91
CA SER A 423 -12.48 -12.62 -3.89
C SER A 423 -11.26 -12.04 -4.60
N CYS A 424 -11.34 -10.80 -5.09
CA CYS A 424 -10.19 -10.11 -5.70
C CYS A 424 -9.01 -9.97 -4.73
N SER A 425 -9.28 -9.63 -3.47
CA SER A 425 -8.24 -9.48 -2.44
C SER A 425 -7.57 -10.83 -2.15
N LEU A 426 -8.35 -11.90 -1.97
CA LEU A 426 -7.81 -13.24 -1.71
C LEU A 426 -7.02 -13.78 -2.91
N ARG A 427 -7.48 -13.52 -4.14
CA ARG A 427 -6.75 -13.86 -5.37
C ARG A 427 -5.40 -13.16 -5.46
N SER A 428 -5.34 -11.88 -5.09
CA SER A 428 -4.08 -11.12 -5.05
C SER A 428 -3.14 -11.66 -3.97
N LEU A 429 -3.66 -12.00 -2.79
CA LEU A 429 -2.88 -12.59 -1.70
C LEU A 429 -2.44 -14.03 -1.99
N ALA A 430 -3.20 -14.79 -2.78
CA ALA A 430 -2.77 -16.11 -3.27
C ALA A 430 -1.43 -16.04 -4.02
N ARG A 431 -1.20 -14.95 -4.78
CA ARG A 431 0.08 -14.73 -5.48
C ARG A 431 1.26 -14.63 -4.52
N LEU A 432 1.01 -14.31 -3.25
CA LEU A 432 2.01 -14.29 -2.18
C LEU A 432 2.13 -15.64 -1.45
N LYS A 433 1.63 -16.73 -2.04
CA LYS A 433 1.73 -18.12 -1.56
C LYS A 433 1.06 -18.34 -0.20
N MET A 434 -0.06 -17.68 0.03
CA MET A 434 -0.93 -17.88 1.20
C MET A 434 -1.49 -19.30 1.23
N SER A 435 -1.55 -19.94 2.41
CA SER A 435 -2.09 -21.30 2.60
C SER A 435 -3.44 -21.35 3.29
N GLU A 436 -3.75 -20.38 4.15
CA GLU A 436 -4.99 -20.37 4.94
C GLU A 436 -5.58 -18.97 5.04
N VAL A 437 -6.91 -18.88 5.06
CA VAL A 437 -7.65 -17.67 5.43
C VAL A 437 -8.61 -17.97 6.56
N HIS A 438 -8.60 -17.15 7.60
CA HIS A 438 -9.46 -17.24 8.77
C HIS A 438 -10.49 -16.11 8.72
N LEU A 439 -11.77 -16.46 8.58
CA LEU A 439 -12.87 -15.52 8.50
C LEU A 439 -13.50 -15.35 9.88
N PHE A 440 -13.16 -14.27 10.57
CA PHE A 440 -13.64 -13.99 11.91
C PHE A 440 -15.03 -13.39 11.89
N THR A 441 -15.96 -13.99 12.66
CA THR A 441 -17.31 -13.49 12.83
C THR A 441 -17.74 -13.58 14.28
N ARG A 442 -18.67 -12.69 14.71
CA ARG A 442 -19.30 -12.72 16.04
C ARG A 442 -20.76 -13.03 15.91
N LEU A 443 -21.22 -13.94 16.73
CA LEU A 443 -22.63 -14.27 16.86
C LEU A 443 -23.26 -13.29 17.85
N THR A 444 -24.28 -12.55 17.45
CA THR A 444 -24.96 -11.54 18.30
C THR A 444 -26.27 -11.99 18.84
N SER A 445 -26.91 -13.00 18.24
CA SER A 445 -28.15 -13.62 18.72
C SER A 445 -28.07 -15.13 18.60
N GLN A 446 -28.92 -15.80 19.41
CA GLN A 446 -28.92 -17.24 19.54
C GLN A 446 -29.30 -18.00 18.25
N THR A 447 -29.93 -17.34 17.30
CA THR A 447 -30.55 -18.01 16.14
C THR A 447 -30.14 -17.50 14.78
N GLU A 448 -29.50 -16.31 14.67
CA GLU A 448 -29.21 -15.71 13.38
C GLU A 448 -27.74 -15.80 13.05
N TRP A 449 -27.50 -16.34 11.88
CA TRP A 449 -26.27 -16.25 11.16
C TRP A 449 -25.98 -14.82 10.75
N GLN A 450 -24.88 -14.24 11.22
CA GLN A 450 -24.56 -12.85 10.99
C GLN A 450 -23.44 -12.60 9.98
N LEU A 451 -23.08 -13.62 9.22
CA LEU A 451 -22.33 -13.34 8.01
C LEU A 451 -23.30 -12.78 6.97
N PRO A 452 -23.06 -11.60 6.45
CA PRO A 452 -23.94 -10.98 5.44
C PRO A 452 -23.67 -11.54 4.03
N TYR A 453 -22.94 -12.64 3.95
CA TYR A 453 -22.80 -13.44 2.74
C TYR A 453 -23.82 -14.58 2.77
N LEU A 454 -24.45 -14.83 1.64
CA LEU A 454 -25.32 -15.99 1.49
C LEU A 454 -24.48 -17.28 1.54
N PRO A 455 -25.04 -18.42 1.97
CA PRO A 455 -24.33 -19.71 1.93
C PRO A 455 -23.75 -20.04 0.56
N GLN A 456 -24.43 -19.69 -0.52
CA GLN A 456 -23.96 -19.88 -1.90
C GLN A 456 -22.72 -19.05 -2.22
N ASP A 457 -22.63 -17.82 -1.69
CA ASP A 457 -21.49 -16.94 -1.85
C ASP A 457 -20.25 -17.51 -1.15
N LEU A 458 -20.44 -18.06 0.07
CA LEU A 458 -19.36 -18.70 0.82
C LEU A 458 -18.87 -19.97 0.14
N ILE A 459 -19.78 -20.80 -0.41
CA ILE A 459 -19.41 -22.00 -1.18
C ILE A 459 -18.61 -21.60 -2.43
N SER A 460 -19.00 -20.52 -3.12
CA SER A 460 -18.29 -20.02 -4.28
C SER A 460 -16.90 -19.51 -3.92
N LEU A 461 -16.79 -18.74 -2.83
CA LEU A 461 -15.53 -18.24 -2.31
C LEU A 461 -14.59 -19.36 -1.87
N ASP A 462 -15.13 -20.35 -1.15
CA ASP A 462 -14.38 -21.52 -0.69
C ASP A 462 -13.82 -22.32 -1.87
N ARG A 463 -14.63 -22.55 -2.91
CA ARG A 463 -14.17 -23.21 -4.14
C ARG A 463 -13.04 -22.44 -4.79
N GLU A 464 -13.19 -21.14 -4.97
CA GLU A 464 -12.14 -20.29 -5.57
C GLU A 464 -10.83 -20.33 -4.78
N CYS A 465 -10.91 -20.36 -3.45
CA CYS A 465 -9.74 -20.52 -2.57
C CYS A 465 -9.15 -21.94 -2.68
N HIS A 466 -10.00 -22.96 -2.65
CA HIS A 466 -9.58 -24.37 -2.75
C HIS A 466 -8.84 -24.65 -4.07
N ASP A 467 -9.33 -24.12 -5.19
CA ASP A 467 -8.69 -24.22 -6.50
C ASP A 467 -7.28 -23.62 -6.53
N ARG A 468 -6.96 -22.73 -5.57
CA ARG A 468 -5.64 -22.11 -5.37
C ARG A 468 -4.89 -22.66 -4.16
N MET A 469 -5.28 -23.83 -3.65
CA MET A 469 -4.68 -24.50 -2.48
C MET A 469 -4.74 -23.65 -1.19
N ILE A 470 -5.78 -22.82 -1.05
CA ILE A 470 -6.02 -22.00 0.14
C ILE A 470 -7.16 -22.62 0.92
N LYS A 471 -6.92 -22.93 2.19
CA LYS A 471 -7.95 -23.42 3.11
C LYS A 471 -8.70 -22.25 3.74
N VAL A 472 -10.02 -22.36 3.82
CA VAL A 472 -10.88 -21.34 4.44
C VAL A 472 -11.40 -21.87 5.76
N TYR A 473 -11.09 -21.18 6.86
CA TYR A 473 -11.54 -21.54 8.20
C TYR A 473 -12.44 -20.44 8.79
N PRO A 474 -13.59 -20.80 9.34
CA PRO A 474 -14.39 -19.88 10.10
C PRO A 474 -13.78 -19.69 11.49
N VAL A 475 -13.72 -18.45 11.96
CA VAL A 475 -13.39 -18.11 13.35
C VAL A 475 -14.66 -17.62 14.01
N LEU A 476 -15.20 -18.44 14.92
CA LEU A 476 -16.47 -18.18 15.57
C LEU A 476 -16.26 -17.60 16.95
N ASP A 477 -16.86 -16.46 17.21
CA ASP A 477 -16.82 -15.80 18.50
C ASP A 477 -18.21 -15.33 18.93
N ILE A 478 -18.34 -14.95 20.17
CA ILE A 478 -19.56 -14.38 20.76
C ILE A 478 -19.31 -12.93 21.14
N HIS A 479 -20.39 -12.14 21.15
CA HIS A 479 -20.28 -10.72 21.43
C HIS A 479 -19.98 -10.42 22.90
N GLN A 480 -20.56 -11.23 23.81
CA GLN A 480 -20.38 -11.13 25.25
C GLN A 480 -20.21 -12.54 25.84
N PRO A 481 -19.43 -12.67 26.93
CA PRO A 481 -19.34 -13.95 27.63
C PRO A 481 -20.73 -14.47 28.05
N CYS A 482 -21.00 -15.73 27.79
CA CYS A 482 -22.22 -16.39 28.15
C CYS A 482 -21.93 -17.64 29.04
N PRO A 483 -22.91 -18.12 29.83
CA PRO A 483 -22.77 -19.38 30.55
C PRO A 483 -22.59 -20.55 29.58
N LEU A 484 -21.81 -21.58 29.98
CA LEU A 484 -21.59 -22.79 29.15
C LEU A 484 -22.87 -23.51 28.74
N SER A 485 -23.92 -23.44 29.57
CA SER A 485 -25.24 -24.01 29.26
C SER A 485 -25.89 -23.42 28.00
N GLU A 486 -25.52 -22.20 27.63
CA GLU A 486 -26.03 -21.51 26.47
C GLU A 486 -25.26 -21.83 25.19
N LEU A 487 -24.06 -22.42 25.27
CA LEU A 487 -23.25 -22.77 24.11
C LEU A 487 -23.94 -23.70 23.11
N SER A 488 -24.83 -24.57 23.60
CA SER A 488 -25.62 -25.44 22.75
C SER A 488 -26.50 -24.68 21.74
N GLN A 489 -26.83 -23.42 22.05
CA GLN A 489 -27.66 -22.58 21.18
C GLN A 489 -26.93 -22.11 19.93
N TYR A 490 -25.59 -22.05 20.00
CA TYR A 490 -24.71 -21.62 18.89
C TYR A 490 -24.28 -22.78 17.99
N THR A 491 -24.51 -24.03 18.42
CA THR A 491 -24.03 -25.21 17.70
C THR A 491 -24.67 -25.37 16.31
N ALA A 492 -25.92 -24.96 16.13
CA ALA A 492 -26.58 -24.96 14.83
C ALA A 492 -25.96 -23.94 13.85
N ALA A 493 -25.56 -22.77 14.35
CA ALA A 493 -24.87 -21.78 13.54
C ALA A 493 -23.49 -22.28 13.13
N PHE A 494 -22.75 -22.95 14.02
CA PHE A 494 -21.46 -23.57 13.72
C PHE A 494 -21.56 -24.61 12.60
N SER A 495 -22.55 -25.53 12.72
CA SER A 495 -22.76 -26.57 11.73
C SER A 495 -23.13 -26.01 10.35
N ARG A 496 -23.97 -24.98 10.31
CA ARG A 496 -24.34 -24.32 9.04
C ARG A 496 -23.10 -23.68 8.37
N LEU A 497 -22.28 -22.98 9.14
CA LEU A 497 -21.08 -22.32 8.59
C LEU A 497 -20.09 -23.34 8.04
N GLN A 498 -19.80 -24.38 8.80
CA GLN A 498 -18.90 -25.43 8.36
C GLN A 498 -19.46 -26.21 7.15
N SER A 499 -20.77 -26.34 7.00
CA SER A 499 -21.35 -27.02 5.83
C SER A 499 -21.10 -26.27 4.52
N CYS A 500 -20.85 -24.96 4.57
CA CYS A 500 -20.53 -24.13 3.40
C CYS A 500 -19.06 -24.22 2.96
N LEU A 501 -18.18 -24.82 3.78
CA LEU A 501 -16.73 -24.82 3.55
C LEU A 501 -16.22 -26.25 3.33
N SER A 502 -15.21 -26.38 2.47
CA SER A 502 -14.54 -27.65 2.19
C SER A 502 -13.54 -28.04 3.28
N SER A 503 -12.88 -27.06 3.88
CA SER A 503 -11.88 -27.26 4.96
C SER A 503 -12.59 -27.51 6.29
N ARG A 504 -12.60 -28.79 6.72
CA ARG A 504 -13.31 -29.25 7.93
C ARG A 504 -12.38 -29.87 8.98
N ASP A 505 -11.08 -29.78 8.75
CA ASP A 505 -10.06 -30.33 9.66
C ASP A 505 -9.86 -29.47 10.93
N LYS A 506 -10.23 -28.19 10.91
CA LYS A 506 -10.10 -27.27 12.04
C LYS A 506 -11.38 -26.47 12.25
N LEU A 507 -11.74 -26.23 13.53
CA LEU A 507 -12.71 -25.23 13.94
C LEU A 507 -12.03 -24.21 14.83
N HIS A 508 -11.92 -22.96 14.37
CA HIS A 508 -11.26 -21.92 15.13
C HIS A 508 -12.29 -21.15 15.98
N LEU A 509 -12.07 -21.10 17.29
CA LEU A 509 -12.89 -20.37 18.25
C LEU A 509 -12.21 -19.02 18.61
N GLY A 510 -12.99 -17.95 18.53
CA GLY A 510 -12.48 -16.60 18.79
C GLY A 510 -12.14 -16.33 20.25
N PRO A 511 -11.53 -15.17 20.56
CA PRO A 511 -10.99 -14.88 21.90
C PRO A 511 -12.03 -14.92 23.02
N CYS A 512 -13.24 -14.39 22.80
CA CYS A 512 -14.27 -14.36 23.85
C CYS A 512 -14.79 -15.76 24.16
N LEU A 513 -15.12 -16.54 23.14
CA LEU A 513 -15.59 -17.91 23.29
C LEU A 513 -14.52 -18.83 23.89
N SER A 514 -13.27 -18.69 23.42
CA SER A 514 -12.12 -19.41 24.00
C SER A 514 -11.93 -19.08 25.48
N SER A 515 -12.05 -17.81 25.87
CA SER A 515 -11.92 -17.39 27.28
C SER A 515 -12.99 -18.00 28.18
N VAL A 516 -14.26 -18.08 27.70
CA VAL A 516 -15.35 -18.73 28.43
C VAL A 516 -15.04 -20.22 28.66
N ILE A 517 -14.62 -20.92 27.61
CA ILE A 517 -14.32 -22.36 27.67
C ILE A 517 -13.14 -22.63 28.59
N ILE A 518 -12.05 -21.84 28.52
CA ILE A 518 -10.86 -21.99 29.34
C ILE A 518 -11.17 -21.67 30.81
N SER A 519 -11.92 -20.60 31.08
CA SER A 519 -12.31 -20.21 32.44
C SER A 519 -13.14 -21.28 33.12
N ALA A 520 -14.07 -21.90 32.40
CA ALA A 520 -14.86 -23.01 32.92
C ALA A 520 -14.02 -24.28 33.17
N ALA A 521 -13.06 -24.57 32.28
CA ALA A 521 -12.16 -25.69 32.46
C ALA A 521 -11.25 -25.49 33.68
N ALA A 522 -10.79 -24.27 33.96
CA ALA A 522 -9.95 -23.95 35.11
C ALA A 522 -10.71 -24.03 36.45
N GLN A 523 -12.02 -23.84 36.48
CA GLN A 523 -12.86 -23.95 37.67
C GLN A 523 -13.08 -25.41 38.14
N ALA A 524 -12.82 -26.40 37.24
CA ALA A 524 -13.04 -27.82 37.54
C ALA A 524 -11.94 -28.47 38.41
N GLY A 525 -10.93 -27.76 38.87
CA GLY A 525 -9.94 -28.23 39.86
C GLY A 525 -8.55 -28.44 39.26
N SER A 526 -7.83 -29.47 39.72
CA SER A 526 -6.39 -29.71 39.43
C SER A 526 -6.11 -30.18 37.99
N GLN A 527 -7.13 -30.52 37.22
CA GLN A 527 -7.04 -30.88 35.80
C GLN A 527 -7.94 -29.96 34.97
N LEU A 528 -7.43 -29.52 33.83
CA LEU A 528 -8.23 -28.79 32.83
C LEU A 528 -9.20 -29.79 32.18
N VAL A 529 -10.46 -29.71 32.57
CA VAL A 529 -11.53 -30.54 31.98
C VAL A 529 -12.36 -29.60 31.09
N PHE A 530 -12.53 -29.97 29.84
CA PHE A 530 -13.28 -29.18 28.84
C PHE A 530 -14.63 -29.83 28.57
N PRO A 531 -15.65 -29.68 29.46
CA PRO A 531 -16.91 -30.41 29.34
C PRO A 531 -17.73 -29.98 28.12
N SER A 532 -17.48 -28.79 27.58
CA SER A 532 -18.16 -28.26 26.38
C SER A 532 -17.55 -28.73 25.07
N LEU A 533 -16.31 -29.20 25.05
CA LEU A 533 -15.67 -29.63 23.81
C LEU A 533 -16.33 -30.82 23.14
N PRO A 534 -16.76 -31.89 23.86
CA PRO A 534 -17.51 -33.01 23.24
C PRO A 534 -18.81 -32.55 22.57
N ALA A 535 -19.51 -31.60 23.17
CA ALA A 535 -20.74 -31.06 22.60
C ALA A 535 -20.48 -30.25 21.32
N ILE A 536 -19.41 -29.45 21.27
CA ILE A 536 -19.01 -28.69 20.10
C ILE A 536 -18.52 -29.65 19.00
N LEU A 537 -17.72 -30.65 19.34
CA LEU A 537 -17.24 -31.66 18.40
C LEU A 537 -18.35 -32.54 17.84
N ALA A 538 -19.36 -32.84 18.63
CA ALA A 538 -20.50 -33.66 18.18
C ALA A 538 -21.32 -32.97 17.07
N VAL A 539 -21.28 -31.65 17.00
CA VAL A 539 -22.00 -30.85 16.01
C VAL A 539 -21.12 -30.42 14.85
N SER A 540 -19.84 -30.43 15.05
CA SER A 540 -18.83 -30.07 14.07
C SER A 540 -18.11 -31.32 13.54
N PRO A 541 -18.00 -31.52 12.22
CA PRO A 541 -17.17 -32.59 11.67
C PRO A 541 -15.66 -32.29 11.82
N ALA A 542 -15.25 -31.18 12.43
CA ALA A 542 -13.86 -30.84 12.64
C ALA A 542 -13.15 -31.85 13.55
N THR A 543 -11.93 -32.21 13.17
CA THR A 543 -11.09 -33.10 13.97
C THR A 543 -10.35 -32.35 15.08
N ASN A 544 -10.02 -31.08 14.84
CA ASN A 544 -9.28 -30.22 15.75
C ASN A 544 -10.04 -28.94 16.07
N ILE A 545 -9.98 -28.52 17.34
CA ILE A 545 -10.49 -27.21 17.78
C ILE A 545 -9.33 -26.30 18.07
N VAL A 546 -9.26 -25.14 17.41
CA VAL A 546 -8.25 -24.13 17.68
C VAL A 546 -8.80 -23.10 18.66
N LEU A 547 -8.13 -22.96 19.81
CA LEU A 547 -8.48 -21.99 20.86
C LEU A 547 -7.53 -20.80 20.84
N CYS A 548 -8.05 -19.61 21.16
CA CYS A 548 -7.22 -18.48 21.53
C CYS A 548 -6.52 -18.76 22.86
N SER A 549 -5.20 -18.82 22.86
CA SER A 549 -4.41 -19.31 24.01
C SER A 549 -3.95 -18.24 24.99
N ASN A 550 -4.30 -16.96 24.75
CA ASN A 550 -3.78 -15.85 25.57
C ASN A 550 -4.01 -16.00 27.08
N SER A 551 -5.17 -16.54 27.48
CA SER A 551 -5.46 -16.85 28.89
C SER A 551 -4.80 -18.13 29.39
N LEU A 552 -4.49 -19.10 28.52
CA LEU A 552 -3.80 -20.33 28.87
C LEU A 552 -2.33 -20.10 29.20
N ALA A 553 -1.66 -19.23 28.46
CA ALA A 553 -0.23 -18.96 28.65
C ALA A 553 0.11 -18.41 30.05
N SER A 554 -0.86 -17.97 30.85
CA SER A 554 -0.70 -17.59 32.26
C SER A 554 -0.90 -18.74 33.25
N GLN A 555 -1.39 -19.91 32.79
CA GLN A 555 -1.68 -21.07 33.65
C GLN A 555 -0.43 -21.82 34.07
N GLN A 556 -0.55 -22.71 35.06
CA GLN A 556 0.53 -23.54 35.52
C GLN A 556 0.93 -24.58 34.46
N ALA A 557 2.23 -24.86 34.34
CA ALA A 557 2.76 -25.82 33.37
C ALA A 557 2.14 -27.21 33.48
N SER A 558 1.83 -27.65 34.70
CA SER A 558 1.17 -28.96 34.98
C SER A 558 -0.25 -29.05 34.37
N LEU A 559 -0.95 -27.91 34.28
CA LEU A 559 -2.28 -27.86 33.65
C LEU A 559 -2.16 -27.88 32.13
N LEU A 560 -1.14 -27.17 31.59
CA LEU A 560 -0.89 -27.14 30.15
C LEU A 560 -0.49 -28.54 29.61
N ALA A 561 0.30 -29.30 30.35
CA ALA A 561 0.71 -30.64 29.95
C ALA A 561 -0.45 -31.65 29.79
N ASN A 562 -1.62 -31.35 30.33
CA ASN A 562 -2.80 -32.21 30.30
C ASN A 562 -3.89 -31.76 29.33
N LEU A 563 -3.55 -30.89 28.36
CA LEU A 563 -4.50 -30.47 27.32
C LEU A 563 -4.85 -31.64 26.37
N PRO A 564 -6.09 -31.71 25.86
CA PRO A 564 -6.49 -32.71 24.88
C PRO A 564 -5.64 -32.61 23.61
N ALA A 565 -5.21 -33.77 23.05
CA ALA A 565 -4.36 -33.82 21.86
C ALA A 565 -5.02 -33.25 20.58
N ASN A 566 -6.35 -33.12 20.54
CA ASN A 566 -7.11 -32.56 19.44
C ASN A 566 -7.33 -31.03 19.56
N LEU A 567 -6.60 -30.37 20.45
CA LEU A 567 -6.58 -28.92 20.54
C LEU A 567 -5.42 -28.33 19.74
N GLY A 568 -5.73 -27.30 18.95
CA GLY A 568 -4.76 -26.35 18.45
C GLY A 568 -4.80 -25.07 19.30
N LEU A 569 -3.71 -24.37 19.39
CA LEU A 569 -3.56 -23.15 20.17
C LEU A 569 -3.15 -22.01 19.24
N MET A 570 -3.91 -20.90 19.24
CA MET A 570 -3.52 -19.69 18.53
C MET A 570 -3.28 -18.57 19.54
N GLU A 571 -2.04 -18.13 19.62
CA GLU A 571 -1.64 -17.02 20.48
C GLU A 571 -1.75 -15.69 19.72
N PHE A 572 -2.46 -14.72 20.28
CA PHE A 572 -2.67 -13.42 19.67
C PHE A 572 -1.73 -12.38 20.30
N GLY A 573 -0.89 -11.75 19.50
CA GLY A 573 0.02 -10.70 19.95
C GLY A 573 0.23 -9.63 18.89
N PHE A 574 -0.20 -8.38 19.13
CA PHE A 574 -0.28 -7.32 18.12
C PHE A 574 0.67 -6.16 18.36
N GLN A 575 1.43 -6.17 19.46
CA GLN A 575 2.37 -5.12 19.82
C GLN A 575 3.79 -5.49 19.38
N ALA A 576 4.59 -4.48 19.02
CA ALA A 576 5.99 -4.66 18.66
C ALA A 576 6.81 -5.35 19.76
N ASP A 577 6.51 -5.05 21.03
CA ASP A 577 7.16 -5.59 22.22
C ASP A 577 6.47 -6.82 22.80
N TYR A 578 5.53 -7.43 22.06
CA TYR A 578 4.85 -8.64 22.52
C TYR A 578 5.84 -9.78 22.75
N PRO A 579 5.86 -10.43 23.94
CA PRO A 579 6.85 -11.47 24.29
C PRO A 579 6.50 -12.82 23.64
N ALA A 580 6.40 -12.86 22.31
CA ALA A 580 5.91 -13.99 21.54
C ALA A 580 6.68 -15.28 21.82
N LEU A 581 8.02 -15.23 21.84
CA LEU A 581 8.87 -16.39 22.08
C LEU A 581 8.60 -17.02 23.44
N GLN A 582 8.63 -16.22 24.51
CA GLN A 582 8.39 -16.68 25.86
C GLN A 582 7.01 -17.33 26.03
N ARG A 583 6.01 -16.77 25.33
CA ARG A 583 4.64 -17.27 25.40
C ARG A 583 4.49 -18.60 24.66
N LEU A 584 5.06 -18.73 23.46
CA LEU A 584 5.04 -19.99 22.72
C LEU A 584 5.86 -21.09 23.42
N GLU A 585 7.02 -20.79 24.02
CA GLU A 585 7.79 -21.74 24.81
C GLU A 585 6.99 -22.31 25.99
N ARG A 586 6.20 -21.46 26.65
CA ARG A 586 5.29 -21.91 27.72
C ARG A 586 4.18 -22.83 27.19
N LEU A 587 3.59 -22.50 26.06
CA LEU A 587 2.54 -23.31 25.45
C LEU A 587 3.07 -24.61 24.86
N ALA A 588 4.35 -24.70 24.48
CA ALA A 588 4.98 -25.90 23.93
C ALA A 588 4.92 -27.10 24.87
N VAL A 589 4.84 -26.89 26.18
CA VAL A 589 4.66 -27.94 27.19
C VAL A 589 3.38 -28.77 26.95
N SER A 590 2.38 -28.19 26.30
CA SER A 590 1.11 -28.88 26.01
C SER A 590 1.22 -29.95 24.92
N GLY A 591 2.22 -29.88 24.04
CA GLY A 591 2.32 -30.76 22.87
C GLY A 591 1.25 -30.48 21.76
N CYS A 592 0.39 -29.49 21.96
CA CYS A 592 -0.62 -29.09 20.99
C CYS A 592 -0.01 -28.35 19.78
N GLU A 593 -0.68 -28.40 18.62
CA GLU A 593 -0.34 -27.54 17.48
C GLU A 593 -0.39 -26.06 17.91
N GLN A 594 0.63 -25.30 17.58
CA GLN A 594 0.71 -23.88 17.94
C GLN A 594 0.76 -23.00 16.70
N LEU A 595 -0.03 -21.94 16.71
CA LEU A 595 -0.04 -20.87 15.74
C LEU A 595 0.15 -19.53 16.44
N LEU A 596 0.85 -18.62 15.82
CA LEU A 596 0.96 -17.23 16.29
C LEU A 596 0.19 -16.29 15.36
N CYS A 597 -0.65 -15.45 15.95
CA CYS A 597 -1.40 -14.44 15.24
C CYS A 597 -0.81 -13.06 15.52
N ALA A 598 -0.10 -12.51 14.53
CA ALA A 598 0.40 -11.13 14.50
C ALA A 598 -0.62 -10.18 13.87
N GLY A 599 -0.35 -8.87 13.87
CA GLY A 599 -1.28 -7.87 13.40
C GLY A 599 -0.77 -6.97 12.29
N THR A 600 -1.66 -6.56 11.40
CA THR A 600 -1.39 -5.53 10.38
C THR A 600 -1.31 -4.12 10.96
N SER A 601 -1.75 -3.93 12.18
CA SER A 601 -1.83 -2.62 12.89
C SER A 601 -2.57 -1.53 12.11
N ALA A 602 -3.55 -1.93 11.28
CA ALA A 602 -4.38 -1.05 10.47
C ALA A 602 -5.76 -0.77 11.10
N TRP A 603 -5.84 -0.76 12.42
CA TRP A 603 -7.04 -0.43 13.20
C TRP A 603 -6.70 0.62 14.26
N ASN A 604 -7.73 1.30 14.76
CA ASN A 604 -7.60 2.43 15.68
C ASN A 604 -6.70 3.57 15.15
N CYS A 605 -6.70 3.75 13.83
CA CYS A 605 -5.94 4.75 13.08
C CYS A 605 -6.69 5.13 11.80
N LEU A 606 -6.17 6.09 11.05
CA LEU A 606 -6.72 6.50 9.75
C LEU A 606 -6.09 5.74 8.59
N VAL A 607 -4.79 5.44 8.70
CA VAL A 607 -4.05 4.75 7.64
C VAL A 607 -3.42 3.45 8.15
N GLY A 608 -2.69 3.47 9.26
CA GLY A 608 -2.00 2.30 9.78
C GLY A 608 -0.79 2.67 10.63
N ARG A 609 -0.17 1.67 11.27
CA ARG A 609 1.03 1.81 12.11
C ARG A 609 2.12 0.87 11.63
N PRO A 610 2.83 1.23 10.54
CA PRO A 610 3.72 0.31 9.84
C PRO A 610 4.92 -0.12 10.66
N ASP A 611 5.46 0.73 11.55
CA ASP A 611 6.65 0.37 12.34
C ASP A 611 6.28 -0.65 13.43
N ASN A 612 5.11 -0.50 14.10
CA ASN A 612 4.58 -1.54 14.99
C ASN A 612 4.31 -2.84 14.23
N MET A 613 3.65 -2.77 13.09
CA MET A 613 3.35 -3.92 12.23
C MET A 613 4.63 -4.67 11.83
N MET A 614 5.64 -3.96 11.36
CA MET A 614 6.90 -4.57 10.91
C MET A 614 7.63 -5.27 12.04
N GLU A 615 7.77 -4.65 13.21
CA GLU A 615 8.49 -5.28 14.33
C GLU A 615 7.67 -6.40 14.97
N ASN A 616 6.34 -6.24 15.09
CA ASN A 616 5.45 -7.29 15.58
C ASN A 616 5.53 -8.55 14.72
N ILE A 617 5.41 -8.43 13.38
CA ILE A 617 5.48 -9.58 12.48
C ILE A 617 6.87 -10.22 12.51
N ARG A 618 7.95 -9.43 12.55
CA ARG A 618 9.32 -9.97 12.65
C ARG A 618 9.56 -10.72 13.96
N SER A 619 9.10 -10.16 15.07
CA SER A 619 9.18 -10.82 16.38
C SER A 619 8.40 -12.15 16.36
N ALA A 620 7.21 -12.15 15.76
CA ALA A 620 6.38 -13.33 15.58
C ALA A 620 7.07 -14.42 14.75
N VAL A 621 7.64 -14.04 13.58
CA VAL A 621 8.38 -14.98 12.71
C VAL A 621 9.56 -15.60 13.45
N ARG A 622 10.35 -14.80 14.17
CA ARG A 622 11.45 -15.31 14.99
C ARG A 622 10.98 -16.32 16.04
N ALA A 623 9.90 -15.98 16.76
CA ALA A 623 9.34 -16.87 17.78
C ALA A 623 8.85 -18.20 17.20
N VAL A 624 8.10 -18.17 16.10
CA VAL A 624 7.62 -19.38 15.40
C VAL A 624 8.79 -20.24 14.89
N SER A 625 9.82 -19.61 14.31
CA SER A 625 11.00 -20.35 13.82
C SER A 625 11.79 -21.02 14.93
N HIS A 626 11.82 -20.45 16.16
CA HIS A 626 12.53 -21.03 17.30
C HIS A 626 11.76 -22.14 18.01
N THR A 627 10.44 -22.09 18.02
CA THR A 627 9.59 -22.98 18.83
C THR A 627 9.03 -24.19 18.07
N ALA A 628 9.39 -24.37 16.80
CA ALA A 628 8.82 -25.40 15.92
C ALA A 628 7.28 -25.34 15.84
N SER A 629 6.71 -24.15 16.03
CA SER A 629 5.29 -23.89 15.86
C SER A 629 4.88 -24.04 14.38
N SER A 630 3.61 -24.39 14.11
CA SER A 630 3.14 -24.70 12.76
C SER A 630 3.16 -23.51 11.80
N GLY A 631 2.97 -22.27 12.30
CA GLY A 631 3.06 -21.12 11.43
C GLY A 631 2.52 -19.80 11.97
N LEU A 632 2.33 -18.88 11.04
CA LEU A 632 1.97 -17.50 11.27
C LEU A 632 0.63 -17.18 10.60
N VAL A 633 -0.23 -16.47 11.33
CA VAL A 633 -1.44 -15.83 10.83
C VAL A 633 -1.31 -14.32 11.03
N VAL A 634 -1.69 -13.50 10.05
CA VAL A 634 -1.62 -12.03 10.16
C VAL A 634 -3.02 -11.45 10.14
N ALA A 635 -3.45 -10.91 11.26
CA ALA A 635 -4.80 -10.39 11.45
C ALA A 635 -4.98 -8.95 10.97
N SER A 636 -6.12 -8.68 10.35
CA SER A 636 -6.68 -7.34 10.18
C SER A 636 -7.99 -7.25 10.94
N TRP A 637 -8.00 -6.46 12.01
CA TRP A 637 -9.19 -6.22 12.81
C TRP A 637 -10.00 -5.04 12.28
N ALA A 638 -11.30 -5.13 12.38
CA ALA A 638 -12.18 -3.99 12.14
C ALA A 638 -12.16 -3.06 13.36
N GLY A 639 -11.66 -1.85 13.17
CA GLY A 639 -11.76 -0.79 14.18
C GLY A 639 -13.19 -0.25 14.30
N SER A 640 -13.49 0.42 15.41
CA SER A 640 -14.71 1.20 15.56
C SER A 640 -14.34 2.64 15.99
N PRO A 641 -14.47 3.64 15.09
CA PRO A 641 -14.97 3.57 13.70
C PRO A 641 -14.01 2.89 12.73
N ALA A 642 -14.55 2.29 11.67
CA ALA A 642 -13.77 1.64 10.63
C ALA A 642 -13.30 2.70 9.59
N LEU A 643 -12.47 3.66 9.99
CA LEU A 643 -11.96 4.71 9.10
C LEU A 643 -10.73 4.25 8.30
N ALA A 644 -9.88 3.38 8.86
CA ALA A 644 -8.80 2.77 8.09
C ALA A 644 -9.35 1.77 7.07
N PRO A 645 -8.98 1.85 5.78
CA PRO A 645 -9.46 0.93 4.76
C PRO A 645 -8.73 -0.43 4.83
N LEU A 646 -9.31 -1.45 4.18
CA LEU A 646 -8.70 -2.77 4.08
C LEU A 646 -7.34 -2.71 3.36
N SER A 647 -7.18 -1.81 2.40
CA SER A 647 -5.93 -1.55 1.69
C SER A 647 -4.76 -1.17 2.60
N SER A 648 -5.02 -0.59 3.78
CA SER A 648 -4.01 -0.31 4.80
C SER A 648 -3.37 -1.57 5.41
N SER A 649 -4.03 -2.72 5.32
CA SER A 649 -3.50 -4.01 5.79
C SER A 649 -2.58 -4.71 4.79
N LEU A 650 -2.55 -4.28 3.53
CA LEU A 650 -1.78 -4.91 2.47
C LEU A 650 -0.28 -5.02 2.78
N PRO A 651 0.41 -3.98 3.33
CA PRO A 651 1.82 -4.12 3.70
C PRO A 651 2.06 -5.19 4.77
N GLY A 652 1.19 -5.29 5.76
CA GLY A 652 1.29 -6.29 6.82
C GLY A 652 1.10 -7.72 6.30
N TRP A 653 0.12 -7.94 5.44
CA TRP A 653 -0.08 -9.24 4.82
C TRP A 653 1.06 -9.62 3.89
N ALA A 654 1.53 -8.69 3.05
CA ALA A 654 2.69 -8.94 2.19
C ALA A 654 3.92 -9.33 2.99
N LEU A 655 4.21 -8.60 4.08
CA LEU A 655 5.33 -8.88 4.95
C LEU A 655 5.19 -10.24 5.64
N GLY A 656 4.03 -10.51 6.25
CA GLY A 656 3.82 -11.73 7.01
C GLY A 656 3.86 -12.98 6.15
N LEU A 657 3.19 -12.97 5.00
CA LEU A 657 3.22 -14.08 4.05
C LEU A 657 4.63 -14.28 3.47
N GLY A 658 5.34 -13.18 3.16
CA GLY A 658 6.70 -13.21 2.67
C GLY A 658 7.68 -13.85 3.65
N LEU A 659 7.64 -13.43 4.91
CA LEU A 659 8.52 -13.96 5.96
C LEU A 659 8.10 -15.36 6.46
N ALA A 660 6.82 -15.70 6.43
CA ALA A 660 6.37 -17.06 6.73
C ALA A 660 6.80 -18.06 5.64
N TRP A 661 6.90 -17.61 4.39
CA TRP A 661 7.46 -18.38 3.29
C TRP A 661 8.99 -18.51 3.42
N ASN A 662 9.71 -17.38 3.58
CA ASN A 662 11.17 -17.37 3.73
C ASN A 662 11.57 -16.53 4.95
N SER A 663 11.70 -17.20 6.10
CA SER A 663 12.04 -16.58 7.39
C SER A 663 13.47 -16.03 7.46
N GLU A 664 14.33 -16.41 6.53
CA GLU A 664 15.74 -16.00 6.47
C GLU A 664 15.93 -14.68 5.67
N THR A 665 14.85 -14.09 5.15
CA THR A 665 14.92 -12.85 4.38
C THR A 665 15.53 -11.71 5.20
N ALA A 666 16.60 -11.10 4.67
CA ALA A 666 17.32 -10.02 5.34
C ALA A 666 16.44 -8.80 5.61
N GLN A 667 16.59 -8.19 6.77
CA GLN A 667 15.80 -7.01 7.18
C GLN A 667 15.96 -5.83 6.22
N THR A 668 17.15 -5.57 5.72
CA THR A 668 17.43 -4.49 4.76
C THR A 668 16.70 -4.71 3.45
N SER A 669 16.66 -5.96 2.98
CA SER A 669 15.93 -6.36 1.77
C SER A 669 14.43 -6.09 1.94
N VAL A 670 13.84 -6.51 3.07
CA VAL A 670 12.43 -6.27 3.37
C VAL A 670 12.09 -4.77 3.37
N GLN A 671 12.92 -3.95 4.03
CA GLN A 671 12.66 -2.51 4.13
C GLN A 671 12.68 -1.81 2.77
N GLN A 672 13.53 -2.26 1.86
CA GLN A 672 13.66 -1.68 0.52
C GLN A 672 12.58 -2.18 -0.45
N GLN A 673 12.13 -3.42 -0.29
CA GLN A 673 11.29 -4.09 -1.27
C GLN A 673 9.79 -4.06 -0.93
N LEU A 674 9.41 -3.94 0.35
CA LEU A 674 8.01 -4.07 0.77
C LEU A 674 7.08 -3.06 0.06
N GLY A 675 7.46 -1.79 -0.02
CA GLY A 675 6.69 -0.78 -0.73
C GLY A 675 6.48 -1.11 -2.22
N PRO A 676 7.56 -1.30 -3.00
CA PRO A 676 7.47 -1.73 -4.41
C PRO A 676 6.70 -3.04 -4.62
N VAL A 677 6.86 -4.03 -3.76
CA VAL A 677 6.11 -5.30 -3.80
C VAL A 677 4.60 -5.07 -3.64
N VAL A 678 4.20 -4.28 -2.63
CA VAL A 678 2.78 -3.94 -2.41
C VAL A 678 2.22 -3.19 -3.61
N SER A 679 2.98 -2.24 -4.16
CA SER A 679 2.58 -1.51 -5.38
C SER A 679 2.30 -2.46 -6.54
N ARG A 680 3.27 -3.31 -6.85
CA ARG A 680 3.25 -4.12 -8.07
C ARG A 680 2.28 -5.29 -7.98
N HIS A 681 2.31 -6.04 -6.87
CA HIS A 681 1.55 -7.29 -6.75
C HIS A 681 0.15 -7.12 -6.16
N LEU A 682 -0.08 -6.11 -5.33
CA LEU A 682 -1.34 -5.95 -4.61
C LEU A 682 -2.15 -4.73 -5.07
N LEU A 683 -1.49 -3.63 -5.45
CA LEU A 683 -2.16 -2.40 -5.91
C LEU A 683 -2.21 -2.28 -7.44
N SER A 684 -1.55 -3.17 -8.17
CA SER A 684 -1.43 -3.13 -9.63
C SER A 684 -0.90 -1.79 -10.17
N ASP A 685 0.00 -1.16 -9.40
CA ASP A 685 0.63 0.11 -9.72
C ASP A 685 1.92 -0.14 -10.49
N GLU A 686 1.92 0.18 -11.77
CA GLU A 686 3.08 0.00 -12.65
C GLU A 686 4.23 0.96 -12.31
N LEU A 687 3.95 2.14 -11.77
CA LEU A 687 4.96 3.09 -11.31
C LEU A 687 5.68 2.63 -10.02
N GLY A 688 5.12 1.67 -9.29
CA GLY A 688 5.74 1.04 -8.13
C GLY A 688 5.83 1.92 -6.88
N SER A 689 5.10 3.03 -6.80
CA SER A 689 5.25 4.00 -5.71
C SER A 689 4.15 3.96 -4.65
N SER A 690 2.94 3.50 -4.99
CA SER A 690 1.75 3.59 -4.14
C SER A 690 1.85 2.77 -2.84
N GLY A 691 2.48 1.60 -2.87
CA GLY A 691 2.68 0.78 -1.67
C GLY A 691 3.61 1.44 -0.65
N GLN A 692 4.65 2.14 -1.13
CA GLN A 692 5.50 2.94 -0.25
C GLN A 692 4.73 4.11 0.34
N VAL A 693 3.81 4.72 -0.42
CA VAL A 693 2.96 5.81 0.08
C VAL A 693 2.05 5.33 1.23
N VAL A 694 1.48 4.12 1.16
CA VAL A 694 0.71 3.57 2.29
C VAL A 694 1.56 3.51 3.56
N ILE A 695 2.80 3.02 3.45
CA ILE A 695 3.75 2.93 4.57
C ILE A 695 4.12 4.33 5.07
N ASP A 696 4.41 5.26 4.18
CA ASP A 696 4.80 6.63 4.53
C ASP A 696 3.66 7.38 5.23
N LEU A 697 2.42 7.29 4.74
CA LEU A 697 1.25 7.88 5.37
C LEU A 697 1.02 7.34 6.78
N GLY A 698 1.16 6.04 6.99
CA GLY A 698 1.06 5.43 8.32
C GLY A 698 2.16 5.92 9.27
N ARG A 699 3.40 6.05 8.81
CA ARG A 699 4.49 6.63 9.60
C ARG A 699 4.24 8.09 9.95
N LEU A 700 3.66 8.85 9.03
CA LEU A 700 3.29 10.25 9.30
C LEU A 700 2.20 10.34 10.35
N GLU A 701 1.21 9.43 10.34
CA GLU A 701 0.20 9.34 11.39
C GLU A 701 0.81 9.05 12.77
N ASP A 702 1.73 8.07 12.84
CA ASP A 702 2.40 7.69 14.08
C ASP A 702 3.40 8.74 14.59
N SER A 703 4.03 9.53 13.70
CA SER A 703 5.03 10.54 14.08
C SER A 703 4.47 11.68 14.95
N VAL A 704 3.16 11.85 14.95
CA VAL A 704 2.46 12.89 15.73
C VAL A 704 2.17 12.42 17.16
N GLN A 705 2.39 11.15 17.48
CA GLN A 705 2.09 10.60 18.80
C GLN A 705 3.02 11.15 19.88
N LEU A 706 2.49 11.17 21.09
CA LEU A 706 3.13 11.73 22.27
C LEU A 706 4.46 11.01 22.59
N PRO A 707 5.59 11.73 22.84
CA PRO A 707 6.77 11.13 23.41
C PRO A 707 6.45 10.52 24.79
N GLY A 708 6.61 9.20 24.93
CA GLY A 708 6.38 8.49 26.19
C GLY A 708 5.15 7.59 26.23
N LEU A 709 4.22 7.68 25.27
CA LEU A 709 3.40 6.54 24.89
C LEU A 709 4.28 5.59 24.09
N GLN A 710 4.30 4.32 24.46
CA GLN A 710 5.06 3.30 23.72
C GLN A 710 4.71 3.43 22.23
N GLN A 711 5.71 3.77 21.42
CA GLN A 711 5.55 3.80 19.96
C GLN A 711 4.94 2.47 19.53
N GLY A 712 3.79 2.53 18.90
CA GLY A 712 3.19 1.33 18.34
C GLY A 712 2.13 0.63 19.19
N ASN A 713 1.54 1.26 20.22
CA ASN A 713 0.39 0.64 20.90
C ASN A 713 -0.85 0.64 20.00
N SER A 714 -1.08 -0.46 19.27
CA SER A 714 -2.22 -0.62 18.36
C SER A 714 -3.57 -0.76 19.09
N LEU A 715 -3.58 -0.89 20.40
CA LEU A 715 -4.80 -0.97 21.22
C LEU A 715 -5.44 0.39 21.46
N GLN A 716 -4.68 1.48 21.30
CA GLN A 716 -5.19 2.84 21.49
C GLN A 716 -5.42 3.55 20.15
N SER A 717 -6.43 4.41 20.09
CA SER A 717 -6.66 5.26 18.92
C SER A 717 -5.50 6.24 18.70
N SER A 718 -5.14 6.45 17.42
CA SER A 718 -4.15 7.48 17.07
C SER A 718 -4.64 8.88 17.45
N LEU A 719 -3.71 9.81 17.65
CA LEU A 719 -4.04 11.20 17.96
C LEU A 719 -4.91 11.81 16.84
N LEU A 720 -4.57 11.53 15.58
CA LEU A 720 -5.28 12.10 14.43
C LEU A 720 -6.65 11.47 14.22
N LEU A 721 -6.82 10.18 14.50
CA LEU A 721 -8.15 9.55 14.55
C LEU A 721 -8.97 10.18 15.70
N THR A 722 -8.38 10.38 16.87
CA THR A 722 -9.04 11.00 18.02
C THR A 722 -9.46 12.43 17.72
N ALA A 723 -8.69 13.18 16.92
CA ALA A 723 -9.05 14.52 16.46
C ALA A 723 -10.32 14.54 15.60
N ILE A 724 -10.60 13.50 14.85
CA ILE A 724 -11.87 13.33 14.12
C ILE A 724 -13.00 12.95 15.08
N MET A 725 -12.74 12.01 16.00
CA MET A 725 -13.78 11.46 16.87
C MET A 725 -14.17 12.38 18.01
N ARG A 726 -13.19 13.05 18.64
CA ARG A 726 -13.34 13.85 19.87
C ARG A 726 -12.39 15.03 19.87
N PRO A 727 -12.57 16.02 18.99
CA PRO A 727 -11.59 17.10 18.80
C PRO A 727 -11.34 17.95 20.04
N ASN A 728 -12.33 18.07 20.94
CA ASN A 728 -12.20 18.85 22.18
C ASN A 728 -11.59 18.06 23.36
N SER A 729 -11.24 16.77 23.17
CA SER A 729 -10.69 15.89 24.22
C SER A 729 -9.26 15.43 23.88
N LEU A 730 -8.54 16.21 23.07
CA LEU A 730 -7.18 15.88 22.67
C LEU A 730 -6.18 16.26 23.76
N ASP A 731 -5.27 15.36 24.08
CA ASP A 731 -4.06 15.69 24.84
C ASP A 731 -3.03 16.30 23.89
N LEU A 732 -2.91 17.62 23.89
CA LEU A 732 -2.06 18.39 22.99
C LEU A 732 -0.79 18.94 23.66
N GLU A 733 -0.55 18.63 24.95
CA GLU A 733 0.55 19.23 25.71
C GLU A 733 1.94 18.93 25.13
N ARG A 734 2.08 17.75 24.52
CA ARG A 734 3.35 17.25 23.98
C ARG A 734 3.43 17.28 22.45
N THR A 735 2.41 17.83 21.78
CA THR A 735 2.34 17.85 20.32
C THR A 735 2.82 19.20 19.78
N SER A 736 3.70 19.17 18.78
CA SER A 736 4.29 20.36 18.17
C SER A 736 3.49 20.84 16.95
N ALA A 737 3.09 22.12 16.96
CA ALA A 737 2.47 22.76 15.79
C ALA A 737 3.41 22.77 14.56
N ALA A 738 4.73 22.87 14.76
CA ALA A 738 5.73 22.81 13.70
C ALA A 738 5.83 21.38 13.13
N GLY A 739 5.85 20.36 14.01
CA GLY A 739 5.84 18.96 13.57
C GLY A 739 4.61 18.62 12.76
N LEU A 740 3.41 19.07 13.17
CA LEU A 740 2.18 18.92 12.38
C LEU A 740 2.26 19.67 11.04
N GLY A 741 2.94 20.80 11.00
CA GLY A 741 3.21 21.52 9.75
C GLY A 741 4.01 20.69 8.76
N GLN A 742 5.04 19.98 9.23
CA GLN A 742 5.82 19.03 8.41
C GLN A 742 4.96 17.85 7.96
N VAL A 743 4.20 17.23 8.87
CA VAL A 743 3.27 16.13 8.51
C VAL A 743 2.30 16.56 7.42
N ILE A 744 1.70 17.74 7.52
CA ILE A 744 0.79 18.28 6.49
C ILE A 744 1.48 18.38 5.12
N GLN A 745 2.74 18.84 5.07
CA GLN A 745 3.49 18.93 3.82
C GLN A 745 3.79 17.55 3.23
N GLU A 746 4.27 16.63 4.05
CA GLU A 746 4.61 15.26 3.59
C GLU A 746 3.37 14.48 3.15
N VAL A 747 2.24 14.60 3.86
CA VAL A 747 0.96 13.99 3.42
C VAL A 747 0.55 14.52 2.04
N ARG A 748 0.72 15.82 1.77
CA ARG A 748 0.43 16.38 0.44
C ARG A 748 1.32 15.79 -0.65
N LYS A 749 2.61 15.58 -0.38
CA LYS A 749 3.53 14.90 -1.31
C LYS A 749 3.09 13.45 -1.57
N CYS A 750 2.69 12.75 -0.52
CA CYS A 750 2.14 11.39 -0.64
C CYS A 750 0.88 11.36 -1.53
N LEU A 751 -0.04 12.30 -1.32
CA LEU A 751 -1.27 12.39 -2.12
C LEU A 751 -0.97 12.73 -3.60
N ALA A 752 -0.01 13.59 -3.87
CA ALA A 752 0.43 13.89 -5.24
C ALA A 752 1.00 12.65 -5.94
N ARG A 753 1.82 11.86 -5.25
CA ARG A 753 2.35 10.57 -5.77
C ARG A 753 1.23 9.57 -6.06
N LEU A 754 0.21 9.48 -5.21
CA LEU A 754 -0.96 8.61 -5.46
C LEU A 754 -1.76 9.06 -6.68
N GLN A 755 -1.89 10.37 -6.90
CA GLN A 755 -2.56 10.89 -8.08
C GLN A 755 -1.81 10.49 -9.36
N GLN A 756 -0.50 10.59 -9.38
CA GLN A 756 0.32 10.12 -10.52
C GLN A 756 0.13 8.63 -10.80
N SER A 757 0.14 7.78 -9.76
CA SER A 757 -0.11 6.34 -9.90
C SER A 757 -1.51 6.04 -10.47
N ARG A 758 -2.51 6.85 -10.17
CA ARG A 758 -3.88 6.71 -10.71
C ARG A 758 -3.98 7.12 -12.18
N GLU A 759 -3.28 8.17 -12.58
CA GLU A 759 -3.27 8.67 -13.96
C GLU A 759 -2.52 7.71 -14.91
N GLY A 760 -1.54 6.98 -14.40
CA GLY A 760 -0.75 6.00 -15.16
C GLY A 760 -1.39 4.62 -15.36
N GLY A 761 -2.48 4.28 -14.67
CA GLY A 761 -3.03 2.93 -14.70
C GLY A 761 -4.53 2.86 -14.41
N GLY A 762 -5.37 2.83 -15.41
CA GLY A 762 -6.78 2.44 -15.30
C GLY A 762 -6.90 0.91 -15.17
N GLY A 763 -6.75 0.34 -13.98
CA GLY A 763 -6.77 -1.11 -13.77
C GLY A 763 -7.46 -1.55 -12.47
N ALA A 764 -7.41 -2.85 -12.19
CA ALA A 764 -8.02 -3.51 -11.04
C ALA A 764 -7.64 -2.90 -9.65
N GLY A 765 -6.58 -2.10 -9.58
CA GLY A 765 -6.12 -1.43 -8.37
C GLY A 765 -6.77 -0.07 -8.07
N GLU A 766 -7.52 0.51 -9.00
CA GLU A 766 -8.01 1.89 -8.85
C GLU A 766 -8.86 2.09 -7.58
N GLY A 767 -9.76 1.17 -7.27
CA GLY A 767 -10.58 1.24 -6.06
C GLY A 767 -9.75 1.19 -4.77
N LEU A 768 -8.64 0.45 -4.75
CA LEU A 768 -7.71 0.42 -3.62
C LEU A 768 -6.95 1.74 -3.49
N LEU A 769 -6.51 2.33 -4.60
CA LEU A 769 -5.84 3.63 -4.62
C LEU A 769 -6.79 4.77 -4.19
N GLN A 770 -8.07 4.69 -4.55
CA GLN A 770 -9.10 5.62 -4.07
C GLN A 770 -9.28 5.55 -2.54
N GLU A 771 -9.30 4.35 -1.96
CA GLU A 771 -9.36 4.16 -0.51
C GLU A 771 -8.18 4.81 0.20
N ILE A 772 -6.97 4.57 -0.31
CA ILE A 772 -5.73 5.11 0.26
C ILE A 772 -5.72 6.64 0.15
N THR A 773 -6.13 7.17 -1.00
CA THR A 773 -6.24 8.62 -1.23
C THR A 773 -7.20 9.26 -0.23
N LEU A 774 -8.37 8.67 -0.04
CA LEU A 774 -9.37 9.17 0.91
C LEU A 774 -8.84 9.15 2.35
N SER A 775 -8.14 8.09 2.75
CA SER A 775 -7.52 8.01 4.09
C SER A 775 -6.43 9.05 4.28
N GLY A 776 -5.61 9.31 3.26
CA GLY A 776 -4.62 10.38 3.26
C GLY A 776 -5.24 11.78 3.36
N GLU A 777 -6.38 12.00 2.70
CA GLU A 777 -7.13 13.26 2.79
C GLU A 777 -7.77 13.46 4.18
N LEU A 778 -8.29 12.41 4.80
CA LEU A 778 -8.78 12.44 6.19
C LEU A 778 -7.64 12.71 7.16
N LEU A 779 -6.47 12.10 6.94
CA LEU A 779 -5.25 12.36 7.70
C LEU A 779 -4.82 13.83 7.60
N LEU A 780 -4.84 14.39 6.38
CA LEU A 780 -4.54 15.80 6.14
C LEU A 780 -5.50 16.73 6.87
N LEU A 781 -6.80 16.43 6.83
CA LEU A 781 -7.83 17.20 7.52
C LEU A 781 -7.61 17.14 9.04
N ALA A 782 -7.38 15.96 9.61
CA ALA A 782 -7.11 15.75 11.02
C ALA A 782 -5.86 16.50 11.49
N ALA A 783 -4.78 16.45 10.73
CA ALA A 783 -3.53 17.16 11.02
C ALA A 783 -3.72 18.69 10.98
N ARG A 784 -4.49 19.21 10.01
CA ARG A 784 -4.83 20.65 9.94
C ARG A 784 -5.66 21.10 11.14
N LEU A 785 -6.68 20.31 11.50
CA LEU A 785 -7.52 20.59 12.68
C LEU A 785 -6.67 20.59 13.96
N THR A 786 -5.91 19.53 14.20
CA THR A 786 -5.05 19.40 15.40
C THR A 786 -4.06 20.55 15.50
N ARG A 787 -3.40 20.91 14.38
CA ARG A 787 -2.47 22.05 14.34
C ARG A 787 -3.16 23.36 14.70
N ALA A 788 -4.37 23.59 14.18
CA ALA A 788 -5.12 24.81 14.50
C ALA A 788 -5.52 24.87 15.98
N LEU A 789 -5.94 23.74 16.57
CA LEU A 789 -6.27 23.65 17.99
C LEU A 789 -5.08 23.97 18.90
N ILE A 790 -3.88 23.53 18.56
CA ILE A 790 -2.65 23.84 19.32
C ILE A 790 -2.36 25.34 19.31
N LEU A 791 -2.69 26.04 18.22
CA LEU A 791 -2.41 27.47 18.05
C LEU A 791 -3.45 28.38 18.74
N THR A 792 -4.53 27.81 19.31
CA THR A 792 -5.53 28.56 20.10
C THR A 792 -5.28 28.38 21.59
N GLU A 793 -5.58 29.40 22.39
CA GLU A 793 -5.41 29.37 23.88
C GLU A 793 -6.29 28.30 24.53
N GLU A 794 -7.54 28.20 24.12
CA GLU A 794 -8.54 27.30 24.71
C GLU A 794 -8.44 25.84 24.14
N ARG A 795 -7.72 25.65 23.07
CA ARG A 795 -7.54 24.32 22.40
C ARG A 795 -8.85 23.59 22.07
N THR A 796 -9.92 24.36 21.82
CA THR A 796 -11.25 23.84 21.50
C THR A 796 -11.66 24.23 20.08
N VAL A 797 -12.57 23.45 19.47
CA VAL A 797 -13.12 23.79 18.15
C VAL A 797 -13.89 25.11 18.19
N ALA A 798 -14.48 25.47 19.33
CA ALA A 798 -15.21 26.72 19.51
C ALA A 798 -14.30 27.93 19.30
N SER A 799 -13.05 27.88 19.78
CA SER A 799 -12.08 28.99 19.70
C SER A 799 -11.42 29.18 18.33
N LEU A 800 -11.67 28.27 17.36
CA LEU A 800 -11.15 28.41 16.01
C LEU A 800 -11.84 29.54 15.25
N GLN A 801 -11.09 30.20 14.37
CA GLN A 801 -11.62 31.25 13.51
C GLN A 801 -12.80 30.74 12.64
N PRO A 802 -13.89 31.51 12.48
CA PRO A 802 -15.07 31.10 11.72
C PRO A 802 -14.76 30.68 10.27
N THR A 803 -13.89 31.43 9.57
CA THR A 803 -13.46 31.13 8.20
C THR A 803 -12.74 29.80 8.09
N PHE A 804 -11.88 29.50 9.06
CA PHE A 804 -11.17 28.23 9.11
C PHE A 804 -12.10 27.05 9.41
N LYS A 805 -13.07 27.22 10.32
CA LYS A 805 -14.11 26.21 10.59
C LYS A 805 -14.93 25.91 9.32
N THR A 806 -15.33 26.95 8.60
CA THR A 806 -16.09 26.80 7.35
C THR A 806 -15.26 26.06 6.26
N ASP A 807 -13.98 26.40 6.12
CA ASP A 807 -13.08 25.71 5.17
C ASP A 807 -12.95 24.22 5.51
N LEU A 808 -12.69 23.89 6.76
CA LEU A 808 -12.63 22.51 7.22
C LEU A 808 -13.96 21.77 7.04
N ALA A 809 -15.07 22.41 7.35
CA ALA A 809 -16.40 21.81 7.22
C ALA A 809 -16.75 21.51 5.74
N ASN A 810 -16.45 22.42 4.84
CA ASN A 810 -16.66 22.20 3.40
C ASN A 810 -15.79 21.04 2.88
N LYS A 811 -14.52 20.99 3.30
CA LYS A 811 -13.65 19.86 2.94
C LYS A 811 -14.17 18.55 3.54
N LEU A 812 -14.59 18.55 4.81
CA LEU A 812 -15.14 17.37 5.48
C LEU A 812 -16.41 16.87 4.81
N LEU A 813 -17.31 17.78 4.42
CA LEU A 813 -18.53 17.43 3.67
C LEU A 813 -18.18 16.70 2.36
N SER A 814 -17.28 17.26 1.58
CA SER A 814 -16.80 16.62 0.34
C SER A 814 -16.17 15.22 0.62
N LEU A 815 -15.36 15.11 1.68
CA LEU A 815 -14.76 13.81 2.06
C LEU A 815 -15.80 12.81 2.56
N THR A 816 -16.86 13.26 3.23
CA THR A 816 -17.96 12.41 3.69
C THR A 816 -18.71 11.78 2.51
N GLU A 817 -18.98 12.56 1.47
CA GLU A 817 -19.61 12.05 0.24
C GLU A 817 -18.68 11.09 -0.52
N GLN A 818 -17.39 11.41 -0.63
CA GLN A 818 -16.40 10.50 -1.22
C GLN A 818 -16.30 9.21 -0.41
N TYR A 819 -16.30 9.29 0.92
CA TYR A 819 -16.26 8.14 1.81
C TYR A 819 -17.46 7.21 1.58
N ARG A 820 -18.66 7.77 1.44
CA ARG A 820 -19.88 7.02 1.14
C ARG A 820 -19.76 6.32 -0.23
N ALA A 821 -19.32 7.03 -1.25
CA ALA A 821 -19.16 6.49 -2.61
C ALA A 821 -18.13 5.34 -2.64
N VAL A 822 -16.96 5.52 -2.04
CA VAL A 822 -15.92 4.50 -1.96
C VAL A 822 -16.37 3.31 -1.13
N TRP A 823 -17.10 3.55 -0.02
CA TRP A 823 -17.66 2.46 0.77
C TRP A 823 -18.61 1.60 -0.07
N LEU A 824 -19.61 2.20 -0.69
CA LEU A 824 -20.65 1.46 -1.44
C LEU A 824 -20.11 0.74 -2.69
N SER A 825 -19.00 1.18 -3.23
CA SER A 825 -18.35 0.50 -4.38
C SER A 825 -17.62 -0.79 -3.97
N ARG A 826 -17.20 -0.94 -2.71
CA ARG A 826 -16.31 -2.01 -2.29
C ARG A 826 -16.80 -2.82 -1.08
N TYR A 827 -17.70 -2.27 -0.30
CA TYR A 827 -18.17 -2.86 0.96
C TYR A 827 -19.68 -2.94 1.01
N GLN A 828 -20.17 -3.84 1.84
CA GLN A 828 -21.58 -3.93 2.17
C GLN A 828 -22.03 -2.67 2.94
N PRO A 829 -23.32 -2.28 2.85
CA PRO A 829 -23.83 -1.07 3.52
C PRO A 829 -23.71 -1.10 5.05
N GLY A 830 -23.66 -2.29 5.65
CA GLY A 830 -23.53 -2.45 7.11
C GLY A 830 -22.25 -1.80 7.64
N GLY A 831 -22.33 -1.17 8.82
CA GLY A 831 -21.20 -0.46 9.45
C GLY A 831 -20.92 0.95 8.91
N MET A 832 -21.36 1.29 7.69
CA MET A 832 -21.13 2.60 7.09
C MET A 832 -21.68 3.75 7.93
N GLN A 833 -22.91 3.62 8.40
CA GLN A 833 -23.57 4.66 9.19
C GLN A 833 -22.84 4.95 10.49
N ASN A 834 -22.31 3.93 11.16
CA ASN A 834 -21.51 4.10 12.39
C ASN A 834 -20.23 4.90 12.14
N SER A 835 -19.56 4.64 11.02
CA SER A 835 -18.35 5.39 10.64
C SER A 835 -18.69 6.82 10.20
N LEU A 836 -19.76 7.01 9.42
CA LEU A 836 -20.25 8.33 8.98
C LEU A 836 -20.71 9.20 10.15
N LEU A 837 -21.27 8.61 11.21
CA LEU A 837 -21.70 9.32 12.39
C LEU A 837 -20.58 10.16 13.01
N HIS A 838 -19.34 9.64 13.03
CA HIS A 838 -18.19 10.39 13.56
C HIS A 838 -17.81 11.56 12.66
N LEU A 839 -17.84 11.39 11.34
CA LEU A 839 -17.57 12.49 10.39
C LEU A 839 -18.68 13.57 10.48
N THR A 840 -19.93 13.14 10.56
CA THR A 840 -21.08 14.06 10.73
C THR A 840 -21.04 14.76 12.09
N SER A 841 -20.65 14.08 13.16
CA SER A 841 -20.48 14.70 14.49
C SER A 841 -19.41 15.79 14.47
N LEU A 842 -18.28 15.53 13.81
CA LEU A 842 -17.24 16.54 13.63
C LEU A 842 -17.76 17.73 12.80
N LEU A 843 -18.52 17.47 11.73
CA LEU A 843 -19.13 18.51 10.90
C LEU A 843 -20.05 19.42 11.73
N ASN A 844 -20.90 18.81 12.56
CA ASN A 844 -21.81 19.55 13.48
C ASN A 844 -21.06 20.33 14.56
N THR A 845 -19.86 19.87 14.96
CA THR A 845 -19.00 20.58 15.90
C THR A 845 -18.33 21.80 15.25
N LEU A 846 -17.94 21.67 13.97
CA LEU A 846 -17.37 22.77 13.19
C LEU A 846 -18.40 23.84 12.84
N LEU A 847 -19.60 23.42 12.42
CA LEU A 847 -20.74 24.28 12.04
C LEU A 847 -21.99 23.83 12.82
N PRO A 848 -22.16 24.24 14.06
CA PRO A 848 -23.34 23.89 14.82
C PRO A 848 -24.61 24.39 14.07
N PRO A 849 -25.66 23.56 14.00
CA PRO A 849 -26.91 23.99 13.39
C PRO A 849 -27.37 25.29 14.03
N HIS A 850 -27.74 26.28 13.22
CA HIS A 850 -28.30 27.53 13.74
C HIS A 850 -29.48 27.17 14.68
N GLN A 851 -29.37 27.50 15.96
CA GLN A 851 -30.52 27.51 16.82
C GLN A 851 -31.47 28.55 16.20
N HIS A 852 -32.52 28.11 15.57
CA HIS A 852 -33.65 28.99 15.26
C HIS A 852 -34.13 29.52 16.58
N SER A 853 -33.71 30.75 16.90
CA SER A 853 -34.33 31.53 17.97
C SER A 853 -35.82 31.66 17.65
N HIS A 854 -36.62 30.96 18.41
CA HIS A 854 -38.07 31.20 18.50
C HIS A 854 -38.35 32.60 19.06
#